data_e32a18f96d4531be21e6bfa2861d9167
#
_entry.id   e32a18f96d4531be21e6bfa2861d9167
#
_cell.length_a   1.000
_cell.length_b   1.000
_cell.length_c   1.000
_cell.angle_alpha   90.00
_cell.angle_beta   90.00
_cell.angle_gamma   90.00
#
_symmetry.space_group_name_H-M   'P 1'
#
loop_
_entity.id
_entity.type
_entity.pdbx_description
1 polymer ?
#
loop_
_entity_poly.entity_id
_entity_poly.type
_entity_poly.pdbx_seq_one_letter_code
_entity_poly.pdbx_strand_id
1 'polypeptide(L)'
;MEQYKWVYDFAEGSREMRDLLGGKGANVAEMTRVLGEGLVPPGFTITTEACVEYMRLGHEPEGLDGQLADALERLERISGKRFGDESDPLLVSVRSGARESMPGMLDTILNVGLNDRSVEGLASATGNERFAWDAYRRLVQMFGNVVRGIPSDRFERDIEEVRQSYGADSDAELPADALRQLVDRFRAAYEFPLDPDEQLRQAIRAVWDSWNGERAVQYRRMNGIPDDWGTAVNVQQMVFGNKGETSLTGVAFSRDEVTGAPQPSGDFLVNAQGEDVVAGVRTPRDLHELAAAIPAVNDQLMEILRTLEAHYKDMQDTEFTVEEGRLYMLQTRSAKRPAQAAVRFAVDAVREGLLTRKEALATVDAGALDALLHPTFDRGQDYKVLARGVAASPGAACGEIVFEASAAIAAAETGRRVILVRPFTQADDVAGFHASQGILTSEGGKASHAALVARGMGVPAVTGAAVTVDPRNGELRINGRVFHEGDVIGIDGSEGAVVEQGATLVQPTLDERFDELLGWADELRRLRVRANADTPRDAARARELGAEGIGLCRTEHMFMAADRQPKMRAMIMAEDRVGRREALRELLPLQVADFEGIFEAMRGLPVTIRLLDPPLHEFLPDLPELRAEVERARIEELGELAELERVLARVEEIHEGNPMLGTRGCRLAILYPEIYEMQVEAIVRAALAVDEPPHPEIMIPLVAYEHELEIVRALVVRVASEHGLAERRDYTVGTMIELPRACFVADRIARHADFFSFGTNDLTQTAIGLSRDDVESKFMPTYIEDKIIDRSPFETIDKPGVGWLVRLGAWVGREAHPGLKLGICGEHGGDPDSIAFFDAAGLDYVSCSPLRIPIARIAAAQSAIAAS
;
A
#
# COMPACT_ATOMS: atom_id res chain seq x y z
N MET A 1 41.37 15.17 19.52
CA MET A 1 39.91 14.96 19.33
C MET A 1 39.66 15.12 17.85
N GLU A 2 39.15 14.12 17.17
CA GLU A 2 38.71 14.31 15.79
C GLU A 2 37.62 15.37 15.82
N GLN A 3 37.80 16.42 15.05
CA GLN A 3 36.85 17.53 14.98
C GLN A 3 35.71 17.05 14.09
N TYR A 4 34.51 16.90 14.61
CA TYR A 4 33.33 16.53 13.83
C TYR A 4 33.11 17.51 12.68
N LYS A 5 32.82 17.01 11.48
CA LYS A 5 32.47 17.83 10.33
C LYS A 5 30.96 17.96 10.22
N TRP A 6 30.46 19.13 10.62
CA TRP A 6 29.01 19.44 10.62
C TRP A 6 28.51 20.05 9.32
N VAL A 7 29.39 20.68 8.51
CA VAL A 7 29.02 21.43 7.33
C VAL A 7 29.77 20.90 6.10
N TYR A 8 29.02 20.64 5.03
CA TYR A 8 29.52 20.15 3.76
C TYR A 8 29.08 21.09 2.64
N ASP A 9 30.00 21.56 1.82
CA ASP A 9 29.65 22.25 0.58
C ASP A 9 28.98 21.29 -0.39
N PHE A 10 28.06 21.76 -1.27
CA PHE A 10 27.40 20.91 -2.24
C PHE A 10 28.37 20.12 -3.12
N ALA A 11 29.52 20.73 -3.45
CA ALA A 11 30.58 20.05 -4.21
C ALA A 11 31.27 18.89 -3.47
N GLU A 12 31.17 18.83 -2.13
CA GLU A 12 31.80 17.77 -1.31
C GLU A 12 30.88 16.56 -1.08
N GLY A 13 29.57 16.70 -1.33
CA GLY A 13 28.58 15.66 -1.07
C GLY A 13 28.29 14.77 -2.27
N SER A 14 27.57 13.69 -2.02
CA SER A 14 27.06 12.78 -3.05
C SER A 14 25.73 12.14 -2.60
N ARG A 15 25.04 11.46 -3.53
CA ARG A 15 23.78 10.78 -3.23
C ARG A 15 23.91 9.66 -2.19
N GLU A 16 25.10 9.06 -2.06
CA GLU A 16 25.37 8.01 -1.08
C GLU A 16 25.41 8.56 0.35
N MET A 17 25.56 9.88 0.52
CA MET A 17 25.61 10.55 1.83
C MET A 17 24.20 10.95 2.32
N ARG A 18 23.15 10.28 1.86
CA ARG A 18 21.76 10.60 2.19
C ARG A 18 21.48 10.59 3.70
N ASP A 19 22.08 9.66 4.44
CA ASP A 19 21.92 9.59 5.89
C ASP A 19 22.48 10.79 6.62
N LEU A 20 23.55 11.37 6.09
CA LEU A 20 24.26 12.51 6.67
C LEU A 20 23.73 13.86 6.18
N LEU A 21 23.49 13.99 4.87
CA LEU A 21 23.08 15.25 4.23
C LEU A 21 21.57 15.38 4.06
N GLY A 22 20.81 14.34 4.43
CA GLY A 22 19.38 14.23 4.11
C GLY A 22 19.13 14.03 2.60
N GLY A 23 17.91 13.70 2.23
CA GLY A 23 17.56 13.46 0.82
C GLY A 23 17.77 14.67 -0.08
N LYS A 24 17.39 15.86 0.40
CA LYS A 24 17.53 17.11 -0.38
C LYS A 24 18.98 17.51 -0.55
N GLY A 25 19.78 17.53 0.53
CA GLY A 25 21.19 17.90 0.47
C GLY A 25 22.01 16.95 -0.39
N ALA A 26 21.82 15.65 -0.24
CA ALA A 26 22.49 14.62 -1.04
C ALA A 26 22.15 14.75 -2.54
N ASN A 27 20.89 15.01 -2.87
CA ASN A 27 20.46 15.16 -4.27
C ASN A 27 20.98 16.47 -4.89
N VAL A 28 20.99 17.59 -4.16
CA VAL A 28 21.57 18.86 -4.64
C VAL A 28 23.07 18.71 -4.86
N ALA A 29 23.77 18.06 -3.93
CA ALA A 29 25.21 17.78 -4.08
C ALA A 29 25.49 16.90 -5.30
N GLU A 30 24.73 15.81 -5.50
CA GLU A 30 24.86 14.94 -6.65
C GLU A 30 24.57 15.70 -7.96
N MET A 31 23.50 16.50 -7.98
CA MET A 31 23.13 17.33 -9.13
C MET A 31 24.23 18.33 -9.48
N THR A 32 24.86 18.95 -8.48
CA THR A 32 26.02 19.86 -8.68
C THR A 32 27.18 19.12 -9.34
N ARG A 33 27.45 17.88 -8.92
CA ARG A 33 28.53 17.06 -9.50
C ARG A 33 28.23 16.65 -10.93
N VAL A 34 26.97 16.33 -11.25
CA VAL A 34 26.55 15.85 -12.58
C VAL A 34 26.43 16.97 -13.61
N LEU A 35 25.84 18.09 -13.22
CA LEU A 35 25.57 19.22 -14.13
C LEU A 35 26.74 20.23 -14.20
N GLY A 36 27.66 20.18 -13.24
CA GLY A 36 28.76 21.12 -13.14
C GLY A 36 28.41 22.45 -12.49
N GLU A 37 29.44 23.27 -12.34
CA GLU A 37 29.31 24.61 -11.73
C GLU A 37 28.44 25.54 -12.61
N GLY A 38 27.60 26.32 -11.94
CA GLY A 38 26.82 27.41 -12.56
C GLY A 38 25.41 27.02 -13.00
N LEU A 39 25.03 25.75 -12.99
CA LEU A 39 23.65 25.32 -13.21
C LEU A 39 22.88 25.06 -11.91
N VAL A 40 23.60 24.79 -10.82
CA VAL A 40 23.03 24.64 -9.49
C VAL A 40 23.51 25.84 -8.67
N PRO A 41 22.60 26.61 -8.04
CA PRO A 41 23.03 27.68 -7.13
C PRO A 41 23.91 27.11 -6.02
N PRO A 42 25.08 27.73 -5.72
CA PRO A 42 25.98 27.22 -4.71
C PRO A 42 25.38 27.29 -3.31
N GLY A 43 25.89 26.46 -2.42
CA GLY A 43 25.44 26.36 -1.05
C GLY A 43 26.14 25.27 -0.28
N PHE A 44 25.67 25.02 0.93
CA PHE A 44 26.19 24.00 1.82
C PHE A 44 25.03 23.32 2.61
N THR A 45 25.34 22.15 3.13
CA THR A 45 24.43 21.39 3.98
C THR A 45 24.99 21.23 5.38
N ILE A 46 24.20 21.55 6.40
CA ILE A 46 24.46 21.22 7.80
C ILE A 46 23.85 19.85 8.05
N THR A 47 24.60 18.92 8.60
CA THR A 47 24.27 17.49 8.67
C THR A 47 23.07 17.16 9.56
N THR A 48 22.45 15.99 9.34
CA THR A 48 21.43 15.42 10.24
C THR A 48 22.00 15.17 11.64
N GLU A 49 23.28 14.79 11.72
CA GLU A 49 23.99 14.59 13.00
C GLU A 49 24.08 15.87 13.83
N ALA A 50 24.29 17.03 13.19
CA ALA A 50 24.28 18.32 13.88
C ALA A 50 22.90 18.62 14.50
N CYS A 51 21.81 18.28 13.82
CA CYS A 51 20.44 18.38 14.35
C CYS A 51 20.24 17.46 15.57
N VAL A 52 20.65 16.20 15.46
CA VAL A 52 20.54 15.23 16.57
C VAL A 52 21.33 15.71 17.79
N GLU A 53 22.54 16.23 17.56
CA GLU A 53 23.37 16.77 18.67
C GLU A 53 22.74 18.05 19.27
N TYR A 54 22.19 18.94 18.44
CA TYR A 54 21.42 20.10 18.90
C TYR A 54 20.24 19.69 19.77
N MET A 55 19.44 18.73 19.34
CA MET A 55 18.30 18.23 20.12
C MET A 55 18.75 17.62 21.45
N ARG A 56 19.87 16.93 21.45
CA ARG A 56 20.46 16.32 22.68
C ARG A 56 20.99 17.34 23.67
N LEU A 57 21.66 18.39 23.19
CA LEU A 57 22.33 19.40 24.01
C LEU A 57 21.40 20.54 24.43
N GLY A 58 20.39 20.86 23.62
CA GLY A 58 19.56 22.06 23.76
C GLY A 58 20.25 23.35 23.29
N HIS A 59 21.41 23.25 22.65
CA HIS A 59 22.17 24.34 22.05
C HIS A 59 22.99 23.85 20.87
N GLU A 60 23.53 24.77 20.06
CA GLU A 60 24.33 24.43 18.88
C GLU A 60 25.55 23.56 19.24
N PRO A 61 25.92 22.59 18.38
CA PRO A 61 27.08 21.74 18.58
C PRO A 61 28.39 22.52 18.59
N GLU A 62 29.36 22.07 19.39
CA GLU A 62 30.69 22.69 19.46
C GLU A 62 31.40 22.66 18.09
N GLY A 63 31.98 23.77 17.69
CA GLY A 63 32.70 23.93 16.42
C GLY A 63 31.80 24.21 15.21
N LEU A 64 30.50 24.21 15.32
CA LEU A 64 29.55 24.53 14.22
C LEU A 64 29.74 25.99 13.77
N ASP A 65 29.91 26.96 14.69
CA ASP A 65 30.05 28.37 14.38
C ASP A 65 31.22 28.65 13.43
N GLY A 66 32.35 28.03 13.67
CA GLY A 66 33.53 28.17 12.82
C GLY A 66 33.34 27.60 11.44
N GLN A 67 32.74 26.39 11.36
CA GLN A 67 32.45 25.73 10.09
C GLN A 67 31.39 26.47 9.27
N LEU A 68 30.39 27.07 9.94
CA LEU A 68 29.36 27.88 9.30
C LEU A 68 29.93 29.15 8.70
N ALA A 69 30.79 29.85 9.46
CA ALA A 69 31.48 31.04 8.97
C ALA A 69 32.41 30.74 7.76
N ASP A 70 33.19 29.65 7.82
CA ASP A 70 34.03 29.20 6.71
C ASP A 70 33.20 28.84 5.45
N ALA A 71 32.04 28.18 5.64
CA ALA A 71 31.16 27.83 4.53
C ALA A 71 30.49 29.05 3.89
N LEU A 72 30.08 30.01 4.72
CA LEU A 72 29.53 31.29 4.24
C LEU A 72 30.57 32.11 3.47
N GLU A 73 31.80 32.20 3.95
CA GLU A 73 32.90 32.86 3.22
C GLU A 73 33.19 32.21 1.87
N ARG A 74 33.12 30.86 1.80
CA ARG A 74 33.25 30.15 0.52
C ARG A 74 32.09 30.47 -0.41
N LEU A 75 30.86 30.49 0.11
CA LEU A 75 29.66 30.82 -0.65
C LEU A 75 29.72 32.25 -1.22
N GLU A 76 30.18 33.23 -0.42
CA GLU A 76 30.44 34.62 -0.85
C GLU A 76 31.42 34.67 -2.01
N ARG A 77 32.52 33.93 -1.90
CA ARG A 77 33.56 33.89 -2.95
C ARG A 77 33.06 33.29 -4.24
N ILE A 78 32.22 32.20 -4.18
CA ILE A 78 31.66 31.55 -5.36
C ILE A 78 30.59 32.42 -6.02
N SER A 79 29.72 33.05 -5.22
CA SER A 79 28.62 33.88 -5.71
C SER A 79 29.11 35.27 -6.19
N GLY A 80 30.25 35.70 -5.73
CA GLY A 80 30.74 37.07 -5.95
C GLY A 80 29.99 38.15 -5.19
N LYS A 81 29.12 37.77 -4.24
CA LYS A 81 28.33 38.65 -3.40
C LYS A 81 28.67 38.43 -1.93
N ARG A 82 28.32 39.39 -1.08
CA ARG A 82 28.56 39.31 0.38
C ARG A 82 27.25 39.21 1.13
N PHE A 83 27.22 38.36 2.13
CA PHE A 83 26.12 38.24 3.05
C PHE A 83 26.01 39.48 3.92
N GLY A 84 24.85 40.10 3.94
CA GLY A 84 24.66 41.36 4.65
C GLY A 84 25.20 42.63 3.96
N ASP A 85 25.68 42.53 2.70
CA ASP A 85 26.07 43.72 1.93
C ASP A 85 24.88 44.67 1.73
N GLU A 86 25.14 45.97 1.97
CA GLU A 86 24.07 46.98 1.87
C GLU A 86 23.77 47.38 0.41
N SER A 87 24.61 47.03 -0.56
CA SER A 87 24.47 47.45 -1.96
C SER A 87 23.98 46.36 -2.90
N ASP A 88 24.52 45.14 -2.82
CA ASP A 88 24.13 43.96 -3.60
C ASP A 88 24.27 42.70 -2.74
N PRO A 89 23.30 42.43 -1.82
CA PRO A 89 23.41 41.40 -0.82
C PRO A 89 23.41 39.99 -1.42
N LEU A 90 24.22 39.09 -0.86
CA LEU A 90 23.99 37.66 -0.97
C LEU A 90 22.76 37.29 -0.15
N LEU A 91 21.76 36.71 -0.78
CA LEU A 91 20.58 36.19 -0.10
C LEU A 91 20.59 34.66 -0.17
N VAL A 92 20.13 34.04 0.89
CA VAL A 92 20.09 32.58 0.98
C VAL A 92 18.73 32.05 1.37
N SER A 93 18.42 30.85 0.92
CA SER A 93 17.34 30.02 1.45
C SER A 93 17.86 29.06 2.50
N VAL A 94 17.10 28.84 3.56
CA VAL A 94 17.37 27.86 4.63
C VAL A 94 16.25 26.82 4.58
N ARG A 95 16.57 25.60 4.15
CA ARG A 95 15.60 24.55 3.85
C ARG A 95 15.90 23.29 4.63
N SER A 96 14.88 22.63 5.15
CA SER A 96 14.98 21.29 5.73
C SER A 96 15.38 20.24 4.70
N GLY A 97 16.09 19.20 5.16
CA GLY A 97 16.51 18.06 4.34
C GLY A 97 16.49 16.76 5.14
N ALA A 98 15.30 16.24 5.45
CA ALA A 98 15.17 14.93 6.10
C ALA A 98 15.65 13.80 5.17
N ARG A 99 16.04 12.66 5.75
CA ARG A 99 16.45 11.46 4.97
C ARG A 99 15.33 10.98 4.06
N GLU A 100 14.09 10.96 4.58
CA GLU A 100 12.88 10.68 3.79
C GLU A 100 12.11 11.96 3.49
N SER A 101 11.46 12.00 2.32
CA SER A 101 10.66 13.16 1.91
C SER A 101 9.43 13.30 2.80
N MET A 102 9.29 14.46 3.45
CA MET A 102 8.16 14.82 4.32
C MET A 102 7.49 16.09 3.79
N PRO A 103 6.68 16.02 2.70
CA PRO A 103 6.16 17.19 2.01
C PRO A 103 5.30 18.06 2.94
N GLY A 104 5.63 19.36 3.05
CA GLY A 104 4.87 20.32 3.86
C GLY A 104 4.96 20.15 5.38
N MET A 105 5.78 19.19 5.88
CA MET A 105 5.88 18.92 7.31
C MET A 105 6.98 19.69 8.01
N LEU A 106 8.04 20.06 7.28
CA LEU A 106 9.21 20.77 7.78
C LEU A 106 9.33 22.15 7.14
N ASP A 107 9.92 23.07 7.88
CA ASP A 107 9.92 24.47 7.53
C ASP A 107 11.03 24.89 6.53
N THR A 108 10.78 26.01 5.86
CA THR A 108 11.70 26.67 4.91
C THR A 108 11.64 28.18 5.16
N ILE A 109 12.78 28.86 5.06
CA ILE A 109 12.87 30.32 5.16
C ILE A 109 13.66 30.80 3.96
N LEU A 110 13.07 31.72 3.19
CA LEU A 110 13.67 32.30 1.98
C LEU A 110 14.13 33.75 2.24
N ASN A 111 15.00 34.23 1.35
CA ASN A 111 15.50 35.64 1.32
C ASN A 111 16.26 36.06 2.57
N VAL A 112 16.83 35.12 3.33
CA VAL A 112 17.62 35.40 4.53
C VAL A 112 18.83 36.26 4.15
N GLY A 113 19.06 37.34 4.90
CA GLY A 113 20.10 38.36 4.65
C GLY A 113 19.51 39.73 4.32
N LEU A 114 18.18 39.86 4.08
CA LEU A 114 17.56 41.18 3.88
C LEU A 114 17.31 41.91 5.22
N ASN A 115 17.58 43.20 5.20
CA ASN A 115 17.22 44.11 6.27
C ASN A 115 16.88 45.50 5.69
N ASP A 116 16.64 46.48 6.54
CA ASP A 116 16.21 47.82 6.15
C ASP A 116 17.19 48.54 5.21
N ARG A 117 18.49 48.19 5.23
CA ARG A 117 19.51 48.77 4.38
C ARG A 117 19.73 47.96 3.11
N SER A 118 19.86 46.65 3.25
CA SER A 118 20.13 45.78 2.10
C SER A 118 18.95 45.68 1.12
N VAL A 119 17.71 45.96 1.56
CA VAL A 119 16.57 46.02 0.66
C VAL A 119 16.62 47.18 -0.32
N GLU A 120 17.12 48.38 0.15
CA GLU A 120 17.34 49.54 -0.72
C GLU A 120 18.47 49.30 -1.72
N GLY A 121 19.53 48.61 -1.26
CA GLY A 121 20.61 48.17 -2.15
C GLY A 121 20.14 47.20 -3.21
N LEU A 122 19.35 46.21 -2.85
CA LEU A 122 18.77 45.26 -3.77
C LEU A 122 17.84 45.93 -4.79
N ALA A 123 17.03 46.92 -4.35
CA ALA A 123 16.17 47.68 -5.22
C ALA A 123 17.01 48.50 -6.24
N SER A 124 18.13 49.10 -5.80
CA SER A 124 19.00 49.85 -6.66
C SER A 124 19.77 48.96 -7.62
N ALA A 125 20.31 47.84 -7.18
CA ALA A 125 21.07 46.88 -7.97
C ALA A 125 20.22 46.23 -9.08
N THR A 126 18.94 45.94 -8.79
CA THR A 126 18.02 45.29 -9.75
C THR A 126 17.23 46.30 -10.57
N GLY A 127 17.18 47.59 -10.18
CA GLY A 127 16.29 48.57 -10.78
C GLY A 127 14.80 48.25 -10.57
N ASN A 128 14.45 47.38 -9.66
CA ASN A 128 13.10 46.90 -9.42
C ASN A 128 12.77 46.96 -7.90
N GLU A 129 12.26 48.14 -7.52
CA GLU A 129 11.95 48.43 -6.11
C GLU A 129 10.83 47.50 -5.59
N ARG A 130 9.83 47.19 -6.43
CA ARG A 130 8.74 46.32 -6.07
C ARG A 130 9.27 44.91 -5.72
N PHE A 131 10.16 44.34 -6.55
CA PHE A 131 10.76 43.06 -6.33
C PHE A 131 11.52 42.99 -4.99
N ALA A 132 12.35 44.01 -4.71
CA ALA A 132 13.13 44.04 -3.48
C ALA A 132 12.25 44.06 -2.22
N TRP A 133 11.20 44.92 -2.22
CA TRP A 133 10.28 45.01 -1.10
C TRP A 133 9.36 43.80 -0.96
N ASP A 134 8.97 43.11 -2.06
CA ASP A 134 8.23 41.84 -1.97
C ASP A 134 9.12 40.72 -1.38
N ALA A 135 10.40 40.64 -1.77
CA ALA A 135 11.34 39.69 -1.18
C ALA A 135 11.53 39.91 0.33
N TYR A 136 11.61 41.20 0.75
CA TYR A 136 11.72 41.54 2.18
C TYR A 136 10.42 41.26 2.93
N ARG A 137 9.27 41.62 2.37
CA ARG A 137 7.96 41.30 2.95
C ARG A 137 7.80 39.79 3.16
N ARG A 138 8.17 38.97 2.17
CA ARG A 138 8.13 37.51 2.29
C ARG A 138 9.05 36.97 3.38
N LEU A 139 10.28 37.49 3.48
CA LEU A 139 11.20 37.09 4.57
C LEU A 139 10.60 37.41 5.94
N VAL A 140 10.09 38.64 6.15
CA VAL A 140 9.54 39.05 7.44
C VAL A 140 8.31 38.22 7.81
N GLN A 141 7.43 37.92 6.84
CA GLN A 141 6.28 37.07 7.03
C GLN A 141 6.69 35.63 7.41
N MET A 142 7.57 35.01 6.61
CA MET A 142 8.04 33.65 6.89
C MET A 142 8.77 33.54 8.21
N PHE A 143 9.61 34.51 8.53
CA PHE A 143 10.33 34.53 9.80
C PHE A 143 9.37 34.62 10.99
N GLY A 144 8.33 35.46 10.86
CA GLY A 144 7.27 35.54 11.87
C GLY A 144 6.51 34.21 12.04
N ASN A 145 6.15 33.56 10.94
CA ASN A 145 5.44 32.28 10.98
C ASN A 145 6.32 31.14 11.53
N VAL A 146 7.52 30.98 10.98
CA VAL A 146 8.37 29.80 11.22
C VAL A 146 9.19 29.96 12.50
N VAL A 147 9.88 31.10 12.67
CA VAL A 147 10.80 31.32 13.79
C VAL A 147 10.09 31.78 15.05
N ARG A 148 9.00 32.56 14.89
CA ARG A 148 8.25 33.10 16.04
C ARG A 148 6.93 32.38 16.32
N GLY A 149 6.51 31.46 15.46
CA GLY A 149 5.28 30.69 15.63
C GLY A 149 3.99 31.52 15.52
N ILE A 150 4.06 32.66 14.83
CA ILE A 150 2.86 33.53 14.65
C ILE A 150 1.96 32.87 13.61
N PRO A 151 0.66 32.68 13.90
CA PRO A 151 -0.28 32.09 12.96
C PRO A 151 -0.38 32.89 11.63
N SER A 152 -0.42 32.20 10.52
CA SER A 152 -0.49 32.81 9.16
C SER A 152 -1.65 33.75 8.99
N ASP A 153 -2.82 33.44 9.58
CA ASP A 153 -4.06 34.26 9.53
C ASP A 153 -3.82 35.71 9.98
N ARG A 154 -2.78 35.92 10.84
CA ARG A 154 -2.44 37.28 11.29
C ARG A 154 -1.87 38.09 10.14
N PHE A 155 -0.95 37.55 9.38
CA PHE A 155 -0.32 38.24 8.26
C PHE A 155 -1.25 38.33 7.06
N GLU A 156 -2.07 37.31 6.81
CA GLU A 156 -3.06 37.29 5.72
C GLU A 156 -4.10 38.40 5.87
N ARG A 157 -4.55 38.67 7.07
CA ARG A 157 -5.44 39.79 7.36
C ARG A 157 -4.81 41.17 7.01
N ASP A 158 -3.55 41.37 7.42
CA ASP A 158 -2.83 42.61 7.09
C ASP A 158 -2.64 42.76 5.58
N ILE A 159 -2.34 41.66 4.86
CA ILE A 159 -2.23 41.66 3.40
C ILE A 159 -3.58 42.00 2.74
N GLU A 160 -4.66 41.39 3.20
CA GLU A 160 -5.99 41.63 2.62
C GLU A 160 -6.44 43.09 2.84
N GLU A 161 -6.22 43.67 4.04
CA GLU A 161 -6.51 45.07 4.32
C GLU A 161 -5.74 46.02 3.40
N VAL A 162 -4.44 45.73 3.18
CA VAL A 162 -3.59 46.55 2.32
C VAL A 162 -4.03 46.39 0.86
N ARG A 163 -4.30 45.16 0.38
CA ARG A 163 -4.84 44.90 -0.95
C ARG A 163 -6.12 45.72 -1.22
N GLN A 164 -7.06 45.65 -0.31
CA GLN A 164 -8.32 46.43 -0.42
C GLN A 164 -8.06 47.94 -0.49
N SER A 165 -7.11 48.47 0.32
CA SER A 165 -6.78 49.89 0.35
C SER A 165 -6.14 50.41 -0.95
N TYR A 166 -5.44 49.50 -1.68
CA TYR A 166 -4.83 49.82 -2.97
C TYR A 166 -5.67 49.38 -4.17
N GLY A 167 -6.78 48.66 -3.94
CA GLY A 167 -7.66 48.14 -5.00
C GLY A 167 -7.00 47.08 -5.88
N ALA A 168 -6.08 46.27 -5.28
CA ALA A 168 -5.35 45.23 -5.96
C ALA A 168 -6.11 43.89 -5.84
N ASP A 169 -6.22 43.14 -6.93
CA ASP A 169 -6.88 41.83 -6.96
C ASP A 169 -5.93 40.71 -6.43
N SER A 170 -4.62 40.93 -6.47
CA SER A 170 -3.60 39.97 -6.01
C SER A 170 -2.38 40.68 -5.38
N ASP A 171 -1.60 39.92 -4.59
CA ASP A 171 -0.33 40.42 -4.01
C ASP A 171 0.66 40.84 -5.09
N ALA A 172 0.60 40.23 -6.27
CA ALA A 172 1.43 40.57 -7.41
C ALA A 172 1.22 42.00 -7.97
N GLU A 173 0.08 42.59 -7.70
CA GLU A 173 -0.28 43.92 -8.15
C GLU A 173 0.06 45.02 -7.14
N LEU A 174 0.46 44.64 -5.92
CA LEU A 174 0.81 45.61 -4.88
C LEU A 174 2.05 46.42 -5.30
N PRO A 175 2.01 47.77 -5.24
CA PRO A 175 3.17 48.61 -5.49
C PRO A 175 4.17 48.53 -4.32
N ALA A 176 5.39 49.02 -4.54
CA ALA A 176 6.45 49.05 -3.54
C ALA A 176 6.05 49.70 -2.21
N ASP A 177 5.30 50.81 -2.27
CA ASP A 177 4.81 51.52 -1.06
C ASP A 177 3.86 50.64 -0.23
N ALA A 178 2.98 49.86 -0.88
CA ALA A 178 2.10 48.92 -0.17
C ALA A 178 2.88 47.79 0.51
N LEU A 179 3.92 47.32 -0.15
CA LEU A 179 4.82 46.25 0.38
C LEU A 179 5.65 46.77 1.56
N ARG A 180 6.10 48.04 1.52
CA ARG A 180 6.74 48.75 2.66
C ARG A 180 5.79 48.79 3.86
N GLN A 181 4.56 49.21 3.63
CA GLN A 181 3.54 49.26 4.69
C GLN A 181 3.29 47.88 5.30
N LEU A 182 3.29 46.81 4.52
CA LEU A 182 3.17 45.43 5.03
C LEU A 182 4.36 45.02 5.89
N VAL A 183 5.60 45.32 5.46
CA VAL A 183 6.81 45.08 6.27
C VAL A 183 6.72 45.77 7.63
N ASP A 184 6.30 47.06 7.64
CA ASP A 184 6.15 47.78 8.90
C ASP A 184 5.09 47.19 9.82
N ARG A 185 3.94 46.77 9.28
CA ARG A 185 2.88 46.10 10.05
C ARG A 185 3.34 44.75 10.60
N PHE A 186 4.01 43.93 9.80
CA PHE A 186 4.52 42.63 10.22
C PHE A 186 5.57 42.74 11.32
N ARG A 187 6.48 43.70 11.20
CA ARG A 187 7.48 43.98 12.24
C ARG A 187 6.88 44.53 13.52
N ALA A 188 5.76 45.21 13.46
CA ALA A 188 5.05 45.65 14.66
C ALA A 188 4.49 44.46 15.47
N ALA A 189 4.34 43.28 14.88
CA ALA A 189 3.85 42.09 15.56
C ALA A 189 4.95 41.35 16.36
N TYR A 190 6.23 41.52 16.01
CA TYR A 190 7.33 40.81 16.65
C TYR A 190 8.67 41.53 16.36
N GLU A 191 9.69 41.27 17.22
CA GLU A 191 11.06 41.76 17.01
C GLU A 191 11.77 40.93 15.91
N PHE A 192 11.95 41.57 14.74
CA PHE A 192 12.64 40.99 13.59
C PHE A 192 14.15 41.31 13.70
N PRO A 193 15.08 40.31 13.61
CA PRO A 193 16.51 40.54 13.67
C PRO A 193 17.01 41.25 12.40
N LEU A 194 17.68 42.38 12.58
CA LEU A 194 18.27 43.15 11.46
C LEU A 194 19.67 42.66 11.07
N ASP A 195 20.34 41.93 11.96
CA ASP A 195 21.63 41.29 11.70
C ASP A 195 21.45 40.03 10.87
N PRO A 196 21.99 39.93 9.64
CA PRO A 196 21.90 38.79 8.79
C PRO A 196 22.43 37.47 9.40
N ASP A 197 23.53 37.55 10.17
CA ASP A 197 24.10 36.38 10.85
C ASP A 197 23.13 35.82 11.90
N GLU A 198 22.48 36.70 12.64
CA GLU A 198 21.45 36.31 13.60
C GLU A 198 20.22 35.75 12.92
N GLN A 199 19.81 36.29 11.77
CA GLN A 199 18.72 35.74 10.94
C GLN A 199 19.04 34.29 10.53
N LEU A 200 20.25 34.06 10.01
CA LEU A 200 20.68 32.73 9.54
C LEU A 200 20.68 31.72 10.69
N ARG A 201 21.24 32.07 11.86
CA ARG A 201 21.26 31.18 13.02
C ARG A 201 19.87 30.84 13.53
N GLN A 202 18.98 31.82 13.64
CA GLN A 202 17.62 31.60 14.07
C GLN A 202 16.86 30.75 13.04
N ALA A 203 17.06 30.94 11.75
CA ALA A 203 16.46 30.13 10.69
C ALA A 203 16.92 28.67 10.76
N ILE A 204 18.22 28.40 10.99
CA ILE A 204 18.79 27.06 11.16
C ILE A 204 18.13 26.36 12.35
N ARG A 205 18.05 27.02 13.49
CA ARG A 205 17.43 26.48 14.71
C ARG A 205 15.95 26.16 14.46
N ALA A 206 15.21 27.08 13.84
CA ALA A 206 13.79 26.87 13.55
C ALA A 206 13.55 25.65 12.63
N VAL A 207 14.42 25.44 11.64
CA VAL A 207 14.36 24.23 10.80
C VAL A 207 14.63 22.97 11.63
N TRP A 208 15.58 22.97 12.54
CA TRP A 208 15.80 21.82 13.44
C TRP A 208 14.63 21.59 14.39
N ASP A 209 14.08 22.66 14.97
CA ASP A 209 12.92 22.60 15.89
C ASP A 209 11.68 22.07 15.17
N SER A 210 11.52 22.34 13.86
CA SER A 210 10.41 21.85 13.07
C SER A 210 10.36 20.31 12.97
N TRP A 211 11.47 19.62 13.19
CA TRP A 211 11.53 18.16 13.28
C TRP A 211 10.61 17.62 14.39
N ASN A 212 10.54 18.33 15.51
CA ASN A 212 9.71 17.99 16.66
C ASN A 212 8.35 18.73 16.66
N GLY A 213 8.03 19.45 15.59
CA GLY A 213 6.71 20.04 15.39
C GLY A 213 5.62 18.98 15.31
N GLU A 214 4.42 19.30 15.78
CA GLU A 214 3.28 18.34 15.87
C GLU A 214 3.00 17.64 14.53
N ARG A 215 2.95 18.40 13.44
CA ARG A 215 2.74 17.85 12.08
C ARG A 215 3.82 16.85 11.67
N ALA A 216 5.09 17.20 11.94
CA ALA A 216 6.22 16.33 11.59
C ALA A 216 6.23 15.05 12.43
N VAL A 217 5.91 15.15 13.72
CA VAL A 217 5.80 13.99 14.62
C VAL A 217 4.67 13.06 14.17
N GLN A 218 3.49 13.60 13.85
CA GLN A 218 2.37 12.80 13.34
C GLN A 218 2.73 12.11 12.01
N TYR A 219 3.34 12.85 11.07
CA TYR A 219 3.76 12.29 9.79
C TYR A 219 4.78 11.16 9.96
N ARG A 220 5.78 11.34 10.83
CA ARG A 220 6.77 10.29 11.11
C ARG A 220 6.13 9.05 11.71
N ARG A 221 5.20 9.23 12.66
CA ARG A 221 4.44 8.11 13.25
C ARG A 221 3.66 7.33 12.19
N MET A 222 2.96 8.03 11.28
CA MET A 222 2.18 7.41 10.22
C MET A 222 3.03 6.68 9.18
N ASN A 223 4.28 7.12 8.95
CA ASN A 223 5.17 6.58 7.93
C ASN A 223 6.31 5.73 8.49
N GLY A 224 6.31 5.40 9.79
CA GLY A 224 7.34 4.57 10.41
C GLY A 224 8.75 5.18 10.41
N ILE A 225 8.86 6.52 10.35
CA ILE A 225 10.15 7.22 10.33
C ILE A 225 10.66 7.39 11.76
N PRO A 226 11.89 6.94 12.09
CA PRO A 226 12.47 7.06 13.43
C PRO A 226 12.63 8.51 13.89
N ASP A 227 12.34 8.76 15.16
CA ASP A 227 12.41 10.10 15.75
C ASP A 227 13.85 10.61 15.93
N ASP A 228 14.81 9.72 16.01
CA ASP A 228 16.24 9.99 16.24
C ASP A 228 17.02 10.33 14.96
N TRP A 229 16.39 10.34 13.80
CA TRP A 229 17.09 10.64 12.54
C TRP A 229 17.45 12.12 12.37
N GLY A 230 16.66 13.04 12.90
CA GLY A 230 16.85 14.47 12.71
C GLY A 230 16.65 14.92 11.25
N THR A 231 16.90 16.20 11.00
CA THR A 231 16.87 16.80 9.68
C THR A 231 18.15 17.57 9.37
N ALA A 232 18.68 17.45 8.16
CA ALA A 232 19.73 18.34 7.66
C ALA A 232 19.14 19.72 7.35
N VAL A 233 20.00 20.73 7.28
CA VAL A 233 19.67 22.08 6.85
C VAL A 233 20.48 22.43 5.61
N ASN A 234 19.80 22.78 4.51
CA ASN A 234 20.43 23.23 3.28
C ASN A 234 20.37 24.76 3.21
N VAL A 235 21.54 25.39 3.16
CA VAL A 235 21.72 26.83 2.95
C VAL A 235 22.18 27.03 1.51
N GLN A 236 21.35 27.66 0.69
CA GLN A 236 21.59 27.78 -0.76
C GLN A 236 21.39 29.23 -1.21
N GLN A 237 22.25 29.72 -2.09
CA GLN A 237 22.07 31.02 -2.73
C GLN A 237 20.70 31.13 -3.37
N MET A 238 20.00 32.23 -3.10
CA MET A 238 18.75 32.55 -3.78
C MET A 238 18.97 32.89 -5.24
N VAL A 239 18.09 32.38 -6.10
CA VAL A 239 17.89 32.79 -7.50
C VAL A 239 16.42 33.16 -7.67
N PHE A 240 16.12 34.12 -8.51
CA PHE A 240 14.82 34.80 -8.50
C PHE A 240 14.08 34.67 -9.81
N GLY A 241 12.99 33.91 -9.79
CA GLY A 241 12.06 33.80 -10.91
C GLY A 241 11.09 34.97 -11.05
N ASN A 242 11.14 35.97 -10.15
CA ASN A 242 10.26 37.14 -10.11
C ASN A 242 10.99 38.51 -10.35
N LYS A 243 12.09 38.49 -11.09
CA LYS A 243 12.79 39.70 -11.47
C LYS A 243 12.21 40.40 -12.72
N GLY A 244 11.22 39.86 -13.35
CA GLY A 244 10.60 40.41 -14.55
C GLY A 244 10.19 39.36 -15.56
N GLU A 245 9.82 39.79 -16.77
CA GLU A 245 9.23 38.90 -17.81
C GLU A 245 10.18 37.83 -18.39
N THR A 246 11.48 38.00 -18.23
CA THR A 246 12.51 37.01 -18.62
C THR A 246 12.91 36.07 -17.50
N SER A 247 12.19 36.15 -16.37
CA SER A 247 12.41 35.34 -15.20
C SER A 247 11.15 34.48 -14.93
N LEU A 248 11.35 33.24 -14.52
CA LEU A 248 10.26 32.31 -14.24
C LEU A 248 10.72 31.22 -13.25
N THR A 249 9.77 30.49 -12.71
CA THR A 249 10.06 29.32 -11.89
C THR A 249 9.10 28.19 -12.30
N GLY A 250 9.54 26.94 -12.11
CA GLY A 250 8.71 25.80 -12.50
C GLY A 250 9.15 24.47 -11.90
N VAL A 251 8.31 23.50 -12.17
CA VAL A 251 8.55 22.08 -11.87
C VAL A 251 8.55 21.32 -13.18
N ALA A 252 9.50 20.41 -13.37
CA ALA A 252 9.59 19.62 -14.58
C ALA A 252 9.89 18.16 -14.24
N PHE A 253 9.14 17.27 -14.87
CA PHE A 253 9.35 15.83 -14.85
C PHE A 253 10.11 15.40 -16.10
N SER A 254 11.04 14.46 -15.96
CA SER A 254 11.80 13.95 -17.11
C SER A 254 10.94 13.15 -18.09
N ARG A 255 9.80 12.65 -17.64
CA ARG A 255 8.75 11.99 -18.45
C ARG A 255 7.39 12.43 -17.90
N ASP A 256 6.35 12.20 -18.67
CA ASP A 256 4.97 12.40 -18.22
C ASP A 256 4.70 11.62 -16.93
N GLU A 257 4.41 12.31 -15.84
CA GLU A 257 4.30 11.72 -14.50
C GLU A 257 3.07 10.83 -14.33
N VAL A 258 2.04 11.02 -15.17
CA VAL A 258 0.80 10.24 -15.12
C VAL A 258 0.90 8.96 -15.94
N THR A 259 1.45 9.06 -17.15
CA THR A 259 1.45 7.95 -18.12
C THR A 259 2.81 7.27 -18.28
N GLY A 260 3.91 7.88 -17.79
CA GLY A 260 5.27 7.41 -18.01
C GLY A 260 5.78 7.59 -19.46
N ALA A 261 5.07 8.37 -20.29
CA ALA A 261 5.47 8.63 -21.67
C ALA A 261 6.83 9.34 -21.72
N PRO A 262 7.71 9.05 -22.73
CA PRO A 262 9.04 9.64 -22.79
C PRO A 262 9.02 11.08 -23.31
N GLN A 263 8.13 11.88 -22.75
CA GLN A 263 7.97 13.31 -23.00
C GLN A 263 7.99 14.02 -21.67
N PRO A 264 8.91 14.98 -21.44
CA PRO A 264 8.90 15.80 -20.24
C PRO A 264 7.58 16.53 -20.08
N SER A 265 7.10 16.61 -18.83
CA SER A 265 5.88 17.33 -18.44
C SER A 265 6.19 18.27 -17.29
N GLY A 266 5.27 19.12 -16.93
CA GLY A 266 5.41 20.05 -15.82
C GLY A 266 4.76 21.39 -16.05
N ASP A 267 4.99 22.28 -15.10
CA ASP A 267 4.35 23.59 -15.04
C ASP A 267 5.36 24.70 -14.72
N PHE A 268 5.11 25.92 -15.22
CA PHE A 268 5.91 27.09 -14.88
C PHE A 268 5.06 28.36 -14.74
N LEU A 269 5.56 29.30 -13.96
CA LEU A 269 5.00 30.63 -13.80
C LEU A 269 6.04 31.70 -14.15
N VAL A 270 5.69 32.61 -15.04
CA VAL A 270 6.51 33.80 -15.37
C VAL A 270 6.38 34.81 -14.25
N ASN A 271 7.49 35.46 -13.94
CA ASN A 271 7.60 36.49 -12.90
C ASN A 271 7.01 36.02 -11.55
N ALA A 272 7.50 34.87 -11.04
CA ALA A 272 7.03 34.21 -9.84
C ALA A 272 8.17 33.56 -9.04
N GLN A 273 7.99 33.36 -7.73
CA GLN A 273 8.86 32.53 -6.90
C GLN A 273 8.33 31.09 -6.81
N GLY A 274 9.20 30.14 -6.40
CA GLY A 274 8.85 28.70 -6.34
C GLY A 274 7.60 28.38 -5.52
N GLU A 275 7.36 29.13 -4.45
CA GLU A 275 6.16 28.98 -3.61
C GLU A 275 4.87 29.28 -4.36
N ASP A 276 4.90 30.22 -5.30
CA ASP A 276 3.70 30.64 -6.06
C ASP A 276 3.20 29.52 -6.99
N VAL A 277 4.08 28.61 -7.45
CA VAL A 277 3.71 27.43 -8.25
C VAL A 277 2.93 26.42 -7.40
N VAL A 278 3.37 26.21 -6.16
CA VAL A 278 2.80 25.20 -5.26
C VAL A 278 1.53 25.71 -4.56
N ALA A 279 1.47 27.01 -4.29
CA ALA A 279 0.36 27.62 -3.56
C ALA A 279 -0.96 27.68 -4.34
N GLY A 280 -0.95 27.44 -5.67
CA GLY A 280 -2.16 27.43 -6.50
C GLY A 280 -2.87 28.78 -6.63
N VAL A 281 -2.23 29.88 -6.26
CA VAL A 281 -2.79 31.25 -6.31
C VAL A 281 -2.90 31.77 -7.75
N ARG A 282 -2.03 31.28 -8.64
CA ARG A 282 -1.99 31.64 -10.05
C ARG A 282 -2.03 30.37 -10.90
N THR A 283 -2.73 30.42 -12.04
CA THR A 283 -2.77 29.31 -12.99
C THR A 283 -1.40 29.18 -13.69
N PRO A 284 -0.68 28.07 -13.52
CA PRO A 284 0.58 27.86 -14.19
C PRO A 284 0.38 27.60 -15.69
N ARG A 285 1.43 27.78 -16.46
CA ARG A 285 1.51 27.44 -17.88
C ARG A 285 2.15 26.05 -18.02
N ASP A 286 1.67 25.31 -18.99
CA ASP A 286 2.22 24.00 -19.33
C ASP A 286 3.69 24.12 -19.81
N LEU A 287 4.54 23.18 -19.38
CA LEU A 287 5.97 23.15 -19.74
C LEU A 287 6.21 23.21 -21.25
N HIS A 288 5.33 22.63 -22.06
CA HIS A 288 5.42 22.68 -23.52
C HIS A 288 5.41 24.09 -24.09
N GLU A 289 4.81 25.05 -23.40
CA GLU A 289 4.80 26.46 -23.82
C GLU A 289 6.15 27.15 -23.59
N LEU A 290 7.07 26.56 -22.82
CA LEU A 290 8.40 27.12 -22.55
C LEU A 290 9.22 27.24 -23.84
N ALA A 291 9.05 26.30 -24.77
CA ALA A 291 9.71 26.33 -26.07
C ALA A 291 9.36 27.58 -26.90
N ALA A 292 8.14 28.07 -26.77
CA ALA A 292 7.71 29.31 -27.42
C ALA A 292 8.11 30.57 -26.62
N ALA A 293 8.13 30.48 -25.29
CA ALA A 293 8.45 31.60 -24.41
C ALA A 293 9.95 31.92 -24.40
N ILE A 294 10.80 30.93 -24.10
CA ILE A 294 12.27 31.09 -24.03
C ILE A 294 12.96 29.84 -24.63
N PRO A 295 13.10 29.74 -25.97
CA PRO A 295 13.60 28.53 -26.64
C PRO A 295 14.93 28.00 -26.12
N ALA A 296 15.90 28.87 -25.85
CA ALA A 296 17.22 28.47 -25.39
C ALA A 296 17.17 27.83 -23.97
N VAL A 297 16.31 28.32 -23.10
CA VAL A 297 16.09 27.73 -21.76
C VAL A 297 15.40 26.38 -21.88
N ASN A 298 14.41 26.28 -22.77
CA ASN A 298 13.74 25.01 -23.03
C ASN A 298 14.73 23.92 -23.49
N ASP A 299 15.56 24.23 -24.49
CA ASP A 299 16.53 23.25 -25.02
C ASP A 299 17.52 22.79 -23.94
N GLN A 300 18.01 23.74 -23.11
CA GLN A 300 18.90 23.45 -21.99
C GLN A 300 18.20 22.60 -20.92
N LEU A 301 16.96 22.92 -20.57
CA LEU A 301 16.20 22.14 -19.59
C LEU A 301 15.95 20.71 -20.08
N MET A 302 15.59 20.52 -21.36
CA MET A 302 15.38 19.21 -21.95
C MET A 302 16.67 18.35 -21.93
N GLU A 303 17.82 18.95 -22.13
CA GLU A 303 19.13 18.27 -22.03
C GLU A 303 19.45 17.89 -20.58
N ILE A 304 19.20 18.78 -19.63
CA ILE A 304 19.40 18.52 -18.20
C ILE A 304 18.50 17.37 -17.72
N LEU A 305 17.21 17.38 -18.06
CA LEU A 305 16.27 16.32 -17.68
C LEU A 305 16.72 14.95 -18.18
N ARG A 306 17.18 14.85 -19.45
CA ARG A 306 17.73 13.59 -19.98
C ARG A 306 19.02 13.18 -19.25
N THR A 307 19.89 14.13 -18.92
CA THR A 307 21.15 13.87 -18.21
C THR A 307 20.89 13.34 -16.80
N LEU A 308 19.95 13.96 -16.08
CA LEU A 308 19.57 13.52 -14.74
C LEU A 308 18.89 12.15 -14.75
N GLU A 309 17.93 11.91 -15.67
CA GLU A 309 17.29 10.60 -15.82
C GLU A 309 18.31 9.52 -16.13
N ALA A 310 19.24 9.77 -17.03
CA ALA A 310 20.30 8.82 -17.37
C ALA A 310 21.24 8.53 -16.19
N HIS A 311 21.58 9.56 -15.41
CA HIS A 311 22.46 9.41 -14.25
C HIS A 311 21.78 8.66 -13.09
N TYR A 312 20.56 9.07 -12.73
CA TYR A 312 19.83 8.44 -11.63
C TYR A 312 19.17 7.12 -12.02
N LYS A 313 19.08 6.83 -13.30
CA LYS A 313 18.38 5.65 -13.86
C LYS A 313 16.93 5.56 -13.40
N ASP A 314 16.29 6.69 -13.23
CA ASP A 314 14.91 6.80 -12.76
C ASP A 314 14.30 8.10 -13.25
N MET A 315 12.95 8.13 -13.35
CA MET A 315 12.22 9.36 -13.66
C MET A 315 12.54 10.42 -12.62
N GLN A 316 12.83 11.63 -13.09
CA GLN A 316 13.16 12.74 -12.21
C GLN A 316 12.04 13.76 -12.13
N ASP A 317 11.80 14.24 -10.91
CA ASP A 317 10.99 15.40 -10.55
C ASP A 317 11.97 16.51 -10.14
N THR A 318 11.93 17.63 -10.85
CA THR A 318 12.92 18.70 -10.70
C THR A 318 12.24 20.04 -10.47
N GLU A 319 12.86 20.86 -9.61
CA GLU A 319 12.52 22.27 -9.46
C GLU A 319 13.56 23.11 -10.18
N PHE A 320 13.12 24.08 -10.97
CA PHE A 320 14.00 24.97 -11.71
C PHE A 320 13.55 26.43 -11.62
N THR A 321 14.50 27.35 -11.76
CA THR A 321 14.25 28.78 -11.83
C THR A 321 15.06 29.38 -12.97
N VAL A 322 14.47 30.30 -13.70
CA VAL A 322 15.14 31.13 -14.71
C VAL A 322 15.24 32.55 -14.16
N GLU A 323 16.44 33.04 -13.98
CA GLU A 323 16.69 34.42 -13.58
C GLU A 323 17.29 35.18 -14.76
N GLU A 324 16.55 36.14 -15.29
CA GLU A 324 16.99 36.97 -16.42
C GLU A 324 17.51 36.17 -17.62
N GLY A 325 16.79 35.11 -17.97
CA GLY A 325 17.10 34.21 -19.09
C GLY A 325 18.16 33.15 -18.79
N ARG A 326 18.68 33.05 -17.56
CA ARG A 326 19.63 32.01 -17.14
C ARG A 326 18.93 30.96 -16.32
N LEU A 327 19.08 29.69 -16.72
CA LEU A 327 18.49 28.54 -16.06
C LEU A 327 19.33 28.08 -14.85
N TYR A 328 18.61 27.75 -13.76
CA TYR A 328 19.16 27.15 -12.56
C TYR A 328 18.28 25.96 -12.10
N MET A 329 18.91 24.87 -11.72
CA MET A 329 18.25 23.72 -11.12
C MET A 329 18.35 23.81 -9.60
N LEU A 330 17.23 23.75 -8.91
CA LEU A 330 17.15 23.93 -7.47
C LEU A 330 17.11 22.61 -6.70
N GLN A 331 16.44 21.61 -7.28
CA GLN A 331 16.24 20.31 -6.65
C GLN A 331 15.99 19.26 -7.71
N THR A 332 16.38 18.01 -7.42
CA THR A 332 15.94 16.81 -8.15
C THR A 332 15.60 15.70 -7.17
N ARG A 333 14.64 14.87 -7.54
CA ARG A 333 14.26 13.66 -6.80
C ARG A 333 13.63 12.63 -7.75
N SER A 334 13.59 11.36 -7.33
CA SER A 334 12.81 10.35 -8.03
C SER A 334 11.34 10.75 -8.08
N ALA A 335 10.75 10.75 -9.27
CA ALA A 335 9.36 11.14 -9.47
C ALA A 335 8.42 10.11 -8.83
N LYS A 336 7.50 10.58 -7.98
CA LYS A 336 6.37 9.78 -7.55
C LYS A 336 5.43 9.59 -8.74
N ARG A 337 5.06 8.36 -9.03
CA ARG A 337 4.28 8.02 -10.22
C ARG A 337 3.28 6.90 -9.93
N PRO A 338 2.13 6.87 -10.61
CA PRO A 338 1.18 5.77 -10.52
C PRO A 338 1.78 4.48 -11.10
N ALA A 339 1.20 3.34 -10.74
CA ALA A 339 1.69 2.02 -11.15
C ALA A 339 1.81 1.87 -12.67
N GLN A 340 0.87 2.42 -13.44
CA GLN A 340 0.91 2.41 -14.90
C GLN A 340 2.15 3.11 -15.45
N ALA A 341 2.47 4.30 -14.95
CA ALA A 341 3.66 5.03 -15.34
C ALA A 341 4.95 4.30 -14.92
N ALA A 342 4.95 3.64 -13.75
CA ALA A 342 6.07 2.85 -13.28
C ALA A 342 6.36 1.64 -14.19
N VAL A 343 5.33 0.89 -14.59
CA VAL A 343 5.46 -0.23 -15.52
C VAL A 343 5.95 0.24 -16.88
N ARG A 344 5.34 1.31 -17.42
CA ARG A 344 5.76 1.87 -18.69
C ARG A 344 7.21 2.33 -18.68
N PHE A 345 7.60 3.09 -17.65
CA PHE A 345 8.98 3.53 -17.49
C PHE A 345 9.95 2.36 -17.45
N ALA A 346 9.67 1.34 -16.62
CA ALA A 346 10.53 0.17 -16.46
C ALA A 346 10.78 -0.54 -17.80
N VAL A 347 9.73 -0.74 -18.59
CA VAL A 347 9.86 -1.42 -19.90
C VAL A 347 10.51 -0.53 -20.95
N ASP A 348 10.08 0.72 -21.07
CA ASP A 348 10.65 1.64 -22.07
C ASP A 348 12.13 1.94 -21.76
N ALA A 349 12.53 2.04 -20.47
CA ALA A 349 13.93 2.22 -20.06
C ALA A 349 14.84 1.03 -20.44
N VAL A 350 14.32 -0.19 -20.42
CA VAL A 350 15.07 -1.36 -20.94
C VAL A 350 15.19 -1.32 -22.45
N ARG A 351 14.11 -0.99 -23.15
CA ARG A 351 14.10 -0.86 -24.61
C ARG A 351 15.04 0.25 -25.12
N GLU A 352 15.16 1.32 -24.34
CA GLU A 352 16.07 2.44 -24.59
C GLU A 352 17.52 2.15 -24.16
N GLY A 353 17.77 1.04 -23.47
CA GLY A 353 19.11 0.67 -22.98
C GLY A 353 19.55 1.43 -21.72
N LEU A 354 18.65 2.13 -21.05
CA LEU A 354 18.90 2.85 -19.81
C LEU A 354 19.03 1.90 -18.62
N LEU A 355 18.18 0.86 -18.57
CA LEU A 355 18.14 -0.14 -17.50
C LEU A 355 18.35 -1.54 -18.08
N THR A 356 18.91 -2.42 -17.26
CA THR A 356 18.80 -3.87 -17.47
C THR A 356 17.43 -4.36 -16.97
N ARG A 357 16.99 -5.54 -17.41
CA ARG A 357 15.74 -6.15 -16.92
C ARG A 357 15.71 -6.32 -15.41
N LYS A 358 16.84 -6.64 -14.78
CA LYS A 358 16.97 -6.74 -13.32
C LYS A 358 16.77 -5.39 -12.63
N GLU A 359 17.43 -4.35 -13.13
CA GLU A 359 17.29 -3.00 -12.60
C GLU A 359 15.86 -2.51 -12.78
N ALA A 360 15.24 -2.71 -13.93
CA ALA A 360 13.87 -2.31 -14.21
C ALA A 360 12.85 -2.97 -13.26
N LEU A 361 12.96 -4.28 -13.03
CA LEU A 361 12.11 -4.99 -12.06
C LEU A 361 12.31 -4.46 -10.64
N ALA A 362 13.53 -4.08 -10.25
CA ALA A 362 13.81 -3.54 -8.94
C ALA A 362 13.23 -2.13 -8.72
N THR A 363 12.93 -1.35 -9.77
CA THR A 363 12.33 -0.01 -9.66
C THR A 363 10.82 -0.02 -9.48
N VAL A 364 10.15 -1.15 -9.73
CA VAL A 364 8.69 -1.25 -9.65
C VAL A 364 8.27 -1.64 -8.25
N ASP A 365 7.38 -0.88 -7.65
CA ASP A 365 6.73 -1.30 -6.40
C ASP A 365 5.69 -2.39 -6.69
N ALA A 366 5.99 -3.62 -6.31
CA ALA A 366 5.11 -4.76 -6.53
C ALA A 366 3.74 -4.57 -5.83
N GLY A 367 3.71 -3.96 -4.65
CA GLY A 367 2.47 -3.70 -3.92
C GLY A 367 1.56 -2.68 -4.64
N ALA A 368 2.15 -1.65 -5.24
CA ALA A 368 1.39 -0.63 -5.97
C ALA A 368 0.71 -1.17 -7.24
N LEU A 369 1.18 -2.29 -7.79
CA LEU A 369 0.59 -2.91 -9.00
C LEU A 369 -0.83 -3.44 -8.78
N ASP A 370 -1.24 -3.63 -7.54
CA ASP A 370 -2.61 -4.04 -7.20
C ASP A 370 -3.66 -3.10 -7.83
N ALA A 371 -3.36 -1.81 -7.88
CA ALA A 371 -4.21 -0.81 -8.51
C ALA A 371 -4.46 -1.04 -10.02
N LEU A 372 -3.56 -1.75 -10.72
CA LEU A 372 -3.72 -2.05 -12.15
C LEU A 372 -4.62 -3.25 -12.43
N LEU A 373 -4.95 -4.03 -11.42
CA LEU A 373 -5.67 -5.29 -11.54
C LEU A 373 -7.17 -5.15 -11.27
N HIS A 374 -7.58 -3.96 -10.81
CA HIS A 374 -8.94 -3.67 -10.38
C HIS A 374 -9.57 -2.53 -11.20
N PRO A 375 -10.91 -2.53 -11.39
CA PRO A 375 -11.61 -1.39 -11.96
C PRO A 375 -11.37 -0.13 -11.14
N THR A 376 -11.32 1.04 -11.80
CA THR A 376 -11.19 2.34 -11.16
C THR A 376 -12.26 3.30 -11.67
N PHE A 377 -12.53 4.38 -10.94
CA PHE A 377 -13.33 5.46 -11.48
C PHE A 377 -12.51 6.32 -12.45
N ASP A 378 -13.18 6.84 -13.48
CA ASP A 378 -12.57 7.76 -14.44
C ASP A 378 -12.15 9.06 -13.73
N ARG A 379 -10.84 9.29 -13.65
CA ARG A 379 -10.26 10.50 -13.02
C ARG A 379 -10.51 11.78 -13.80
N GLY A 380 -10.91 11.68 -15.06
CA GLY A 380 -11.30 12.83 -15.87
C GLY A 380 -12.73 13.32 -15.60
N GLN A 381 -13.49 12.58 -14.78
CA GLN A 381 -14.86 12.91 -14.42
C GLN A 381 -14.95 13.42 -12.98
N ASP A 382 -15.56 14.58 -12.78
CA ASP A 382 -15.90 15.05 -11.43
C ASP A 382 -17.04 14.19 -10.84
N TYR A 383 -16.79 13.54 -9.74
CA TYR A 383 -17.78 12.83 -8.92
C TYR A 383 -17.69 13.22 -7.46
N LYS A 384 -18.83 13.23 -6.79
CA LYS A 384 -18.91 13.65 -5.40
C LYS A 384 -18.64 12.48 -4.45
N VAL A 385 -17.64 12.63 -3.60
CA VAL A 385 -17.41 11.74 -2.46
C VAL A 385 -18.44 12.02 -1.38
N LEU A 386 -19.23 11.02 -1.02
CA LEU A 386 -20.29 11.07 -0.01
C LEU A 386 -19.78 10.77 1.39
N ALA A 387 -18.90 9.78 1.53
CA ALA A 387 -18.29 9.38 2.79
C ALA A 387 -16.91 8.75 2.54
N ARG A 388 -16.12 8.61 3.60
CA ARG A 388 -14.88 7.86 3.60
C ARG A 388 -14.90 6.78 4.68
N GLY A 389 -14.20 5.70 4.42
CA GLY A 389 -13.96 4.57 5.30
C GLY A 389 -12.56 4.01 5.06
N VAL A 390 -12.36 2.78 5.50
CA VAL A 390 -11.10 2.06 5.32
C VAL A 390 -11.07 1.42 3.93
N ALA A 391 -9.98 1.64 3.18
CA ALA A 391 -9.67 0.96 1.93
C ALA A 391 -9.41 -0.53 2.22
N ALA A 392 -10.43 -1.36 2.09
CA ALA A 392 -10.43 -2.74 2.59
C ALA A 392 -10.10 -3.78 1.51
N SER A 393 -10.67 -3.64 0.32
CA SER A 393 -10.34 -4.46 -0.85
C SER A 393 -10.33 -3.55 -2.07
N PRO A 394 -9.24 -3.57 -2.88
CA PRO A 394 -9.05 -2.61 -3.95
C PRO A 394 -10.06 -2.74 -5.08
N GLY A 395 -10.23 -1.64 -5.84
CA GLY A 395 -11.11 -1.52 -6.98
C GLY A 395 -12.31 -0.61 -6.73
N ALA A 396 -12.96 -0.22 -7.82
CA ALA A 396 -14.17 0.57 -7.80
C ALA A 396 -15.38 -0.25 -8.27
N ALA A 397 -16.52 -0.01 -7.69
CA ALA A 397 -17.78 -0.66 -8.07
C ALA A 397 -18.94 0.32 -7.99
N CYS A 398 -19.96 0.10 -8.85
CA CYS A 398 -21.25 0.78 -8.79
C CYS A 398 -22.36 -0.25 -8.81
N GLY A 399 -23.41 -0.03 -8.02
CA GLY A 399 -24.56 -0.92 -7.97
C GLY A 399 -25.69 -0.37 -7.11
N GLU A 400 -26.79 -1.07 -7.18
CA GLU A 400 -27.96 -0.82 -6.34
C GLU A 400 -27.70 -1.30 -4.92
N ILE A 401 -28.14 -0.55 -3.92
CA ILE A 401 -28.02 -0.93 -2.52
C ILE A 401 -28.89 -2.15 -2.23
N VAL A 402 -28.33 -3.16 -1.60
CA VAL A 402 -29.04 -4.26 -0.96
C VAL A 402 -28.51 -4.47 0.45
N PHE A 403 -29.38 -4.82 1.39
CA PHE A 403 -29.02 -4.96 2.80
C PHE A 403 -28.89 -6.42 3.26
N GLU A 404 -29.32 -7.38 2.46
CA GLU A 404 -29.28 -8.81 2.78
C GLU A 404 -28.55 -9.62 1.71
N ALA A 405 -27.78 -10.62 2.14
CA ALA A 405 -27.04 -11.52 1.24
C ALA A 405 -27.98 -12.25 0.26
N SER A 406 -29.16 -12.68 0.72
CA SER A 406 -30.19 -13.29 -0.12
C SER A 406 -30.72 -12.36 -1.21
N ALA A 407 -30.86 -11.07 -0.91
CA ALA A 407 -31.27 -10.05 -1.89
C ALA A 407 -30.18 -9.83 -2.95
N ALA A 408 -28.89 -9.87 -2.53
CA ALA A 408 -27.77 -9.78 -3.47
C ALA A 408 -27.77 -10.97 -4.45
N ILE A 409 -27.99 -12.18 -3.98
CA ILE A 409 -28.06 -13.40 -4.78
C ILE A 409 -29.22 -13.30 -5.79
N ALA A 410 -30.42 -12.96 -5.33
CA ALA A 410 -31.60 -12.82 -6.20
C ALA A 410 -31.42 -11.70 -7.25
N ALA A 411 -30.74 -10.62 -6.90
CA ALA A 411 -30.41 -9.55 -7.84
C ALA A 411 -29.44 -10.04 -8.93
N ALA A 412 -28.40 -10.78 -8.54
CA ALA A 412 -27.41 -11.32 -9.48
C ALA A 412 -28.03 -12.32 -10.47
N GLU A 413 -28.98 -13.17 -10.05
CA GLU A 413 -29.73 -14.10 -10.92
C GLU A 413 -30.50 -13.35 -12.00
N THR A 414 -30.94 -12.13 -11.73
CA THR A 414 -31.64 -11.26 -12.71
C THR A 414 -30.69 -10.32 -13.47
N GLY A 415 -29.37 -10.42 -13.27
CA GLY A 415 -28.35 -9.61 -13.93
C GLY A 415 -28.22 -8.18 -13.39
N ARG A 416 -28.84 -7.86 -12.23
CA ARG A 416 -28.69 -6.55 -11.58
C ARG A 416 -27.35 -6.47 -10.86
N ARG A 417 -26.71 -5.28 -10.92
CA ARG A 417 -25.49 -4.99 -10.22
C ARG A 417 -25.80 -4.40 -8.85
N VAL A 418 -25.32 -5.00 -7.78
CA VAL A 418 -25.63 -4.58 -6.41
C VAL A 418 -24.38 -4.31 -5.58
N ILE A 419 -24.51 -3.41 -4.62
CA ILE A 419 -23.56 -3.18 -3.52
C ILE A 419 -24.23 -3.73 -2.26
N LEU A 420 -23.59 -4.70 -1.63
CA LEU A 420 -24.07 -5.25 -0.34
C LEU A 420 -23.65 -4.29 0.77
N VAL A 421 -24.63 -3.77 1.50
CA VAL A 421 -24.45 -2.76 2.56
C VAL A 421 -24.84 -3.36 3.90
N ARG A 422 -23.89 -3.53 4.80
CA ARG A 422 -24.11 -4.12 6.13
C ARG A 422 -23.56 -3.23 7.24
N PRO A 423 -24.05 -3.31 8.49
CA PRO A 423 -23.33 -2.73 9.63
C PRO A 423 -21.96 -3.39 9.81
N PHE A 424 -21.92 -4.70 9.83
CA PHE A 424 -20.76 -5.59 9.83
C PHE A 424 -21.15 -6.87 9.07
N THR A 425 -20.21 -7.74 8.71
CA THR A 425 -20.48 -8.96 7.96
C THR A 425 -20.21 -10.21 8.80
N GLN A 426 -20.94 -11.28 8.49
CA GLN A 426 -20.86 -12.59 9.12
C GLN A 426 -20.55 -13.68 8.06
N ALA A 427 -20.28 -14.90 8.51
CA ALA A 427 -19.96 -16.02 7.62
C ALA A 427 -21.09 -16.30 6.61
N ASP A 428 -22.35 -16.08 7.00
CA ASP A 428 -23.52 -16.27 6.14
C ASP A 428 -23.64 -15.24 5.00
N ASP A 429 -22.95 -14.10 5.11
CA ASP A 429 -22.92 -13.07 4.06
C ASP A 429 -22.01 -13.45 2.87
N VAL A 430 -21.15 -14.47 3.01
CA VAL A 430 -20.14 -14.86 1.99
C VAL A 430 -20.76 -15.16 0.62
N ALA A 431 -21.91 -15.82 0.59
CA ALA A 431 -22.64 -16.09 -0.66
C ALA A 431 -23.14 -14.78 -1.32
N GLY A 432 -23.53 -13.80 -0.52
CA GLY A 432 -23.90 -12.46 -0.98
C GLY A 432 -22.70 -11.67 -1.55
N PHE A 433 -21.49 -11.92 -1.06
CA PHE A 433 -20.28 -11.28 -1.58
C PHE A 433 -20.02 -11.69 -3.03
N HIS A 434 -20.11 -12.97 -3.34
CA HIS A 434 -19.97 -13.48 -4.71
C HIS A 434 -20.98 -12.88 -5.68
N ALA A 435 -22.17 -12.57 -5.18
CA ALA A 435 -23.27 -12.02 -5.96
C ALA A 435 -23.15 -10.48 -6.12
N SER A 436 -22.37 -9.82 -5.28
CA SER A 436 -22.26 -8.36 -5.24
C SER A 436 -21.10 -7.82 -6.10
N GLN A 437 -21.25 -6.60 -6.62
CA GLN A 437 -20.17 -5.88 -7.29
C GLN A 437 -19.23 -5.21 -6.29
N GLY A 438 -19.67 -5.00 -5.06
CA GLY A 438 -18.89 -4.40 -4.00
C GLY A 438 -19.57 -4.46 -2.64
N ILE A 439 -18.82 -4.20 -1.59
CA ILE A 439 -19.22 -4.32 -0.20
C ILE A 439 -18.96 -3.02 0.55
N LEU A 440 -19.96 -2.55 1.30
CA LEU A 440 -19.87 -1.38 2.16
C LEU A 440 -20.29 -1.75 3.58
N THR A 441 -19.42 -1.49 4.57
CA THR A 441 -19.80 -1.64 5.98
C THR A 441 -19.55 -0.38 6.79
N SER A 442 -20.40 -0.13 7.81
CA SER A 442 -20.19 0.96 8.77
C SER A 442 -19.18 0.61 9.85
N GLU A 443 -18.89 -0.66 10.05
CA GLU A 443 -17.92 -1.16 11.02
C GLU A 443 -16.85 -2.02 10.35
N GLY A 444 -15.71 -2.18 11.01
CA GLY A 444 -14.60 -3.02 10.54
C GLY A 444 -13.42 -2.24 9.96
N GLY A 445 -12.25 -2.88 9.99
CA GLY A 445 -10.98 -2.36 9.47
C GLY A 445 -10.48 -3.17 8.27
N LYS A 446 -9.21 -2.91 7.85
CA LYS A 446 -8.55 -3.60 6.72
C LYS A 446 -8.49 -5.12 6.83
N ALA A 447 -8.66 -5.63 8.01
CA ALA A 447 -8.52 -7.03 8.34
C ALA A 447 -9.81 -7.65 8.89
N SER A 448 -10.94 -6.91 8.84
CA SER A 448 -12.27 -7.46 9.18
C SER A 448 -12.66 -8.60 8.25
N HIS A 449 -13.59 -9.42 8.68
CA HIS A 449 -14.15 -10.51 7.86
C HIS A 449 -14.59 -10.02 6.48
N ALA A 450 -15.30 -8.88 6.40
CA ALA A 450 -15.68 -8.24 5.14
C ALA A 450 -14.46 -7.95 4.24
N ALA A 451 -13.42 -7.35 4.80
CA ALA A 451 -12.22 -6.97 4.06
C ALA A 451 -11.47 -8.18 3.49
N LEU A 452 -11.40 -9.25 4.28
CA LEU A 452 -10.64 -10.44 3.92
C LEU A 452 -11.33 -11.28 2.87
N VAL A 453 -12.61 -11.53 3.07
CA VAL A 453 -13.41 -12.30 2.12
C VAL A 453 -13.51 -11.52 0.81
N ALA A 454 -13.80 -10.23 0.86
CA ALA A 454 -13.85 -9.38 -0.33
C ALA A 454 -12.51 -9.38 -1.09
N ARG A 455 -11.38 -9.26 -0.38
CA ARG A 455 -10.04 -9.29 -0.98
C ARG A 455 -9.70 -10.66 -1.56
N GLY A 456 -10.07 -11.73 -0.88
CA GLY A 456 -9.91 -13.10 -1.39
C GLY A 456 -10.70 -13.36 -2.66
N MET A 457 -11.86 -12.72 -2.81
CA MET A 457 -12.75 -12.83 -3.98
C MET A 457 -12.47 -11.76 -5.06
N GLY A 458 -11.61 -10.77 -4.79
CA GLY A 458 -11.35 -9.64 -5.69
C GLY A 458 -12.56 -8.70 -5.83
N VAL A 459 -13.42 -8.64 -4.82
CA VAL A 459 -14.59 -7.75 -4.78
C VAL A 459 -14.20 -6.46 -4.07
N PRO A 460 -14.40 -5.27 -4.67
CA PRO A 460 -14.12 -3.99 -4.03
C PRO A 460 -14.85 -3.85 -2.69
N ALA A 461 -14.16 -3.35 -1.65
CA ALA A 461 -14.78 -3.17 -0.35
C ALA A 461 -14.29 -1.91 0.37
N VAL A 462 -15.24 -1.20 0.98
CA VAL A 462 -15.02 -0.10 1.91
C VAL A 462 -15.62 -0.47 3.26
N THR A 463 -14.80 -0.55 4.30
CA THR A 463 -15.23 -0.93 5.66
C THR A 463 -15.08 0.23 6.63
N GLY A 464 -15.78 0.17 7.77
CA GLY A 464 -15.69 1.25 8.77
C GLY A 464 -16.03 2.63 8.20
N ALA A 465 -16.92 2.70 7.22
CA ALA A 465 -17.28 3.96 6.58
C ALA A 465 -18.08 4.85 7.53
N ALA A 466 -17.90 6.18 7.38
CA ALA A 466 -18.67 7.17 8.14
C ALA A 466 -20.13 7.24 7.66
N VAL A 467 -20.85 6.13 7.81
CA VAL A 467 -22.25 5.94 7.41
C VAL A 467 -23.03 5.25 8.53
N THR A 468 -24.35 5.36 8.50
CA THR A 468 -25.24 4.60 9.38
C THR A 468 -26.09 3.67 8.55
N VAL A 469 -26.00 2.36 8.84
CA VAL A 469 -26.76 1.30 8.16
C VAL A 469 -27.87 0.80 9.06
N ASP A 470 -29.10 0.84 8.57
CA ASP A 470 -30.29 0.30 9.25
C ASP A 470 -31.00 -0.71 8.34
N PRO A 471 -30.59 -1.99 8.36
CA PRO A 471 -31.16 -3.03 7.49
C PRO A 471 -32.64 -3.28 7.76
N ARG A 472 -33.11 -3.08 9.01
CA ARG A 472 -34.52 -3.32 9.39
C ARG A 472 -35.48 -2.33 8.73
N ASN A 473 -35.02 -1.10 8.54
CA ASN A 473 -35.81 -0.05 7.87
C ASN A 473 -35.41 0.12 6.39
N GLY A 474 -34.44 -0.65 5.89
CA GLY A 474 -33.95 -0.54 4.52
C GLY A 474 -33.30 0.82 4.22
N GLU A 475 -32.57 1.38 5.19
CA GLU A 475 -32.00 2.72 5.09
C GLU A 475 -30.47 2.74 5.26
N LEU A 476 -29.81 3.46 4.36
CA LEU A 476 -28.41 3.87 4.47
C LEU A 476 -28.35 5.40 4.61
N ARG A 477 -27.76 5.90 5.67
CA ARG A 477 -27.62 7.36 5.94
C ARG A 477 -26.17 7.82 5.78
N ILE A 478 -25.96 8.79 4.90
CA ILE A 478 -24.65 9.36 4.59
C ILE A 478 -24.73 10.88 4.65
N ASN A 479 -24.04 11.52 5.60
CA ASN A 479 -23.98 12.98 5.72
C ASN A 479 -25.37 13.66 5.67
N GLY A 480 -26.36 13.10 6.40
CA GLY A 480 -27.72 13.60 6.47
C GLY A 480 -28.62 13.27 5.27
N ARG A 481 -28.11 12.60 4.24
CA ARG A 481 -28.93 12.06 3.15
C ARG A 481 -29.32 10.63 3.47
N VAL A 482 -30.51 10.23 3.07
CA VAL A 482 -31.04 8.88 3.23
C VAL A 482 -31.10 8.22 1.86
N PHE A 483 -30.59 6.99 1.76
CA PHE A 483 -30.66 6.11 0.60
C PHE A 483 -31.45 4.85 1.00
N HIS A 484 -32.19 4.31 0.08
CA HIS A 484 -33.02 3.12 0.27
C HIS A 484 -32.51 1.96 -0.58
N GLU A 485 -33.06 0.79 -0.32
CA GLU A 485 -32.80 -0.38 -1.15
C GLU A 485 -33.18 -0.10 -2.61
N GLY A 486 -32.27 -0.42 -3.55
CA GLY A 486 -32.40 -0.12 -4.97
C GLY A 486 -31.83 1.23 -5.43
N ASP A 487 -31.50 2.14 -4.50
CA ASP A 487 -30.74 3.34 -4.87
C ASP A 487 -29.32 2.95 -5.29
N VAL A 488 -28.76 3.71 -6.24
CA VAL A 488 -27.42 3.43 -6.79
C VAL A 488 -26.36 4.25 -6.10
N ILE A 489 -25.32 3.57 -5.64
CA ILE A 489 -24.10 4.20 -5.11
C ILE A 489 -22.85 3.60 -5.78
N GLY A 490 -21.73 4.30 -5.67
CA GLY A 490 -20.41 3.77 -6.00
C GLY A 490 -19.53 3.65 -4.77
N ILE A 491 -18.59 2.72 -4.80
CA ILE A 491 -17.53 2.59 -3.81
C ILE A 491 -16.18 2.49 -4.49
N ASP A 492 -15.16 3.10 -3.91
CA ASP A 492 -13.76 2.94 -4.27
C ASP A 492 -13.02 2.30 -3.10
N GLY A 493 -12.81 0.99 -3.21
CA GLY A 493 -12.11 0.20 -2.22
C GLY A 493 -10.60 0.45 -2.19
N SER A 494 -10.04 1.08 -3.22
CA SER A 494 -8.63 1.48 -3.27
C SER A 494 -8.38 2.77 -2.46
N GLU A 495 -9.34 3.70 -2.48
CA GLU A 495 -9.26 5.00 -1.79
C GLU A 495 -10.11 5.06 -0.52
N GLY A 496 -10.91 4.02 -0.24
CA GLY A 496 -11.85 4.01 0.89
C GLY A 496 -12.98 5.03 0.74
N ALA A 497 -13.44 5.29 -0.47
CA ALA A 497 -14.45 6.30 -0.73
C ALA A 497 -15.82 5.69 -1.08
N VAL A 498 -16.89 6.33 -0.61
CA VAL A 498 -18.27 6.11 -1.08
C VAL A 498 -18.64 7.30 -1.95
N VAL A 499 -19.09 7.04 -3.18
CA VAL A 499 -19.33 8.08 -4.19
C VAL A 499 -20.77 8.10 -4.66
N GLU A 500 -21.20 9.26 -5.16
CA GLU A 500 -22.55 9.46 -5.70
C GLU A 500 -22.73 8.71 -7.03
N GLN A 501 -23.98 8.39 -7.35
CA GLN A 501 -24.37 7.82 -8.65
C GLN A 501 -23.84 8.65 -9.83
N GLY A 502 -23.33 7.98 -10.87
CA GLY A 502 -22.90 8.63 -12.12
C GLY A 502 -21.38 8.56 -12.37
N ALA A 503 -20.58 8.08 -11.41
CA ALA A 503 -19.17 7.84 -11.64
C ALA A 503 -18.96 6.70 -12.66
N THR A 504 -18.18 6.94 -13.70
CA THR A 504 -17.89 5.97 -14.75
C THR A 504 -16.77 5.02 -14.34
N LEU A 505 -17.03 3.71 -14.44
CA LEU A 505 -16.03 2.67 -14.19
C LEU A 505 -15.15 2.46 -15.43
N VAL A 506 -13.84 2.52 -15.22
CA VAL A 506 -12.82 2.13 -16.21
C VAL A 506 -12.32 0.75 -15.83
N GLN A 507 -12.44 -0.20 -16.75
CA GLN A 507 -11.92 -1.55 -16.55
C GLN A 507 -10.39 -1.58 -16.64
N PRO A 508 -9.72 -2.43 -15.85
CA PRO A 508 -8.27 -2.56 -15.93
C PRO A 508 -7.88 -3.09 -17.31
N THR A 509 -6.99 -2.39 -17.96
CA THR A 509 -6.35 -2.84 -19.20
C THR A 509 -4.89 -3.16 -18.89
N LEU A 510 -4.57 -4.44 -18.78
CA LEU A 510 -3.20 -4.89 -18.75
C LEU A 510 -2.64 -4.75 -20.18
N ASP A 511 -1.65 -3.90 -20.37
CA ASP A 511 -1.03 -3.68 -21.67
C ASP A 511 0.14 -4.65 -21.92
N GLU A 512 0.61 -4.71 -23.18
CA GLU A 512 1.74 -5.56 -23.58
C GLU A 512 3.02 -5.33 -22.74
N ARG A 513 3.19 -4.15 -22.16
CA ARG A 513 4.34 -3.84 -21.29
C ARG A 513 4.25 -4.55 -19.96
N PHE A 514 3.04 -4.65 -19.40
CA PHE A 514 2.83 -5.41 -18.17
C PHE A 514 3.14 -6.89 -18.38
N ASP A 515 2.70 -7.46 -19.51
CA ASP A 515 3.00 -8.85 -19.87
C ASP A 515 4.51 -9.06 -20.10
N GLU A 516 5.19 -8.09 -20.71
CA GLU A 516 6.64 -8.14 -20.89
C GLU A 516 7.40 -8.09 -19.56
N LEU A 517 6.97 -7.23 -18.64
CA LEU A 517 7.53 -7.13 -17.28
C LEU A 517 7.34 -8.44 -16.51
N LEU A 518 6.17 -9.04 -16.60
CA LEU A 518 5.87 -10.35 -15.99
C LEU A 518 6.70 -11.48 -16.61
N GLY A 519 6.95 -11.44 -17.92
CA GLY A 519 7.83 -12.39 -18.59
C GLY A 519 9.27 -12.33 -18.04
N TRP A 520 9.79 -11.12 -17.80
CA TRP A 520 11.12 -10.97 -17.19
C TRP A 520 11.13 -11.48 -15.73
N ALA A 521 10.04 -11.25 -14.98
CA ALA A 521 9.91 -11.77 -13.62
C ALA A 521 9.97 -13.30 -13.59
N ASP A 522 9.27 -13.97 -14.52
CA ASP A 522 9.27 -15.43 -14.61
C ASP A 522 10.63 -16.02 -14.96
N GLU A 523 11.44 -15.32 -15.78
CA GLU A 523 12.81 -15.74 -16.11
C GLU A 523 13.76 -15.67 -14.90
N LEU A 524 13.49 -14.79 -13.95
CA LEU A 524 14.43 -14.46 -12.85
C LEU A 524 14.03 -15.07 -11.50
N ARG A 525 12.73 -15.29 -11.24
CA ARG A 525 12.26 -15.82 -9.97
C ARG A 525 12.65 -17.30 -9.77
N ARG A 526 12.95 -17.63 -8.51
CA ARG A 526 13.15 -19.02 -8.08
C ARG A 526 11.84 -19.63 -7.57
N LEU A 527 11.11 -18.87 -6.75
CA LEU A 527 9.82 -19.28 -6.21
C LEU A 527 8.77 -19.46 -7.33
N ARG A 528 8.06 -20.57 -7.28
CA ARG A 528 6.87 -20.75 -8.09
C ARG A 528 5.69 -20.01 -7.47
N VAL A 529 4.76 -19.57 -8.32
CA VAL A 529 3.56 -18.87 -7.88
C VAL A 529 2.33 -19.69 -8.25
N ARG A 530 1.56 -20.07 -7.24
CA ARG A 530 0.31 -20.81 -7.35
C ARG A 530 -0.87 -20.00 -6.88
N ALA A 531 -2.07 -20.48 -7.14
CA ALA A 531 -3.31 -19.82 -6.74
C ALA A 531 -4.01 -20.52 -5.58
N ASN A 532 -4.70 -19.74 -4.76
CA ASN A 532 -5.79 -20.22 -3.93
C ASN A 532 -7.08 -20.10 -4.78
N ALA A 533 -7.67 -21.22 -5.16
CA ALA A 533 -8.84 -21.24 -6.04
C ALA A 533 -9.73 -22.44 -5.70
N ASP A 534 -11.00 -22.16 -5.46
CA ASP A 534 -11.97 -23.12 -4.94
C ASP A 534 -13.06 -23.45 -5.97
N THR A 535 -13.09 -22.72 -7.09
CA THR A 535 -14.05 -22.90 -8.20
C THR A 535 -13.35 -23.06 -9.55
N PRO A 536 -13.98 -23.71 -10.55
CA PRO A 536 -13.44 -23.78 -11.91
C PRO A 536 -13.17 -22.41 -12.55
N ARG A 537 -13.99 -21.40 -12.25
CA ARG A 537 -13.83 -20.03 -12.74
C ARG A 537 -12.58 -19.37 -12.17
N ASP A 538 -12.35 -19.49 -10.87
CA ASP A 538 -11.16 -18.93 -10.21
C ASP A 538 -9.89 -19.62 -10.67
N ALA A 539 -9.96 -20.94 -10.88
CA ALA A 539 -8.85 -21.72 -11.43
C ALA A 539 -8.49 -21.27 -12.85
N ALA A 540 -9.47 -21.07 -13.73
CA ALA A 540 -9.27 -20.56 -15.08
C ALA A 540 -8.66 -19.14 -15.04
N ARG A 541 -9.20 -18.26 -14.20
CA ARG A 541 -8.69 -16.90 -14.03
C ARG A 541 -7.26 -16.89 -13.52
N ALA A 542 -6.95 -17.73 -12.54
CA ALA A 542 -5.61 -17.88 -12.01
C ALA A 542 -4.60 -18.31 -13.11
N ARG A 543 -5.00 -19.26 -13.95
CA ARG A 543 -4.16 -19.71 -15.07
C ARG A 543 -3.90 -18.60 -16.09
N GLU A 544 -4.92 -17.81 -16.43
CA GLU A 544 -4.77 -16.63 -17.31
C GLU A 544 -3.75 -15.62 -16.75
N LEU A 545 -3.72 -15.44 -15.42
CA LEU A 545 -2.78 -14.55 -14.73
C LEU A 545 -1.39 -15.16 -14.52
N GLY A 546 -1.17 -16.39 -14.99
CA GLY A 546 0.13 -17.06 -14.98
C GLY A 546 0.40 -17.93 -13.74
N ALA A 547 -0.63 -18.41 -13.04
CA ALA A 547 -0.44 -19.40 -11.98
C ALA A 547 0.14 -20.71 -12.50
N GLU A 548 1.10 -21.25 -11.76
CA GLU A 548 1.76 -22.52 -12.07
C GLU A 548 1.10 -23.73 -11.35
N GLY A 549 -0.16 -23.57 -10.95
CA GLY A 549 -0.97 -24.56 -10.28
C GLY A 549 -1.85 -23.95 -9.20
N ILE A 550 -2.57 -24.81 -8.48
CA ILE A 550 -3.31 -24.46 -7.29
C ILE A 550 -2.50 -24.90 -6.06
N GLY A 551 -2.25 -23.98 -5.11
CA GLY A 551 -1.60 -24.26 -3.85
C GLY A 551 -2.57 -24.47 -2.69
N LEU A 552 -3.83 -24.06 -2.87
CA LEU A 552 -4.92 -24.34 -1.94
C LEU A 552 -6.27 -24.33 -2.69
N CYS A 553 -6.94 -25.49 -2.68
CA CYS A 553 -8.35 -25.64 -2.95
C CYS A 553 -9.04 -26.07 -1.67
N ARG A 554 -9.98 -25.24 -1.17
CA ARG A 554 -10.74 -25.48 0.05
C ARG A 554 -12.03 -26.21 -0.28
N THR A 555 -12.16 -27.44 0.17
CA THR A 555 -13.33 -28.27 -0.15
C THR A 555 -14.60 -27.84 0.55
N GLU A 556 -14.52 -27.15 1.67
CA GLU A 556 -15.65 -26.59 2.39
C GLU A 556 -16.45 -25.58 1.57
N HIS A 557 -15.81 -24.74 0.77
CA HIS A 557 -16.48 -23.76 -0.06
C HIS A 557 -17.37 -24.41 -1.13
N MET A 558 -17.02 -25.63 -1.56
CA MET A 558 -17.86 -26.38 -2.49
C MET A 558 -19.20 -26.78 -1.89
N PHE A 559 -19.32 -26.88 -0.57
CA PHE A 559 -20.52 -27.29 0.14
C PHE A 559 -21.41 -26.13 0.61
N MET A 560 -20.95 -24.88 0.49
CA MET A 560 -21.71 -23.71 0.91
C MET A 560 -22.78 -23.27 -0.10
N ALA A 561 -22.80 -23.81 -1.30
CA ALA A 561 -23.83 -23.50 -2.29
C ALA A 561 -25.22 -23.93 -1.81
N ALA A 562 -26.23 -23.12 -2.11
CA ALA A 562 -27.62 -23.30 -1.60
C ALA A 562 -28.25 -24.66 -1.90
N ASP A 563 -27.94 -25.25 -3.05
CA ASP A 563 -28.40 -26.60 -3.48
C ASP A 563 -27.71 -27.75 -2.75
N ARG A 564 -26.58 -27.47 -2.05
CA ARG A 564 -25.75 -28.46 -1.34
C ARG A 564 -25.92 -28.41 0.16
N GLN A 565 -26.26 -27.26 0.75
CA GLN A 565 -26.49 -27.14 2.18
C GLN A 565 -27.50 -28.15 2.76
N PRO A 566 -28.65 -28.43 2.13
CA PRO A 566 -29.58 -29.45 2.64
C PRO A 566 -28.97 -30.86 2.72
N LYS A 567 -28.08 -31.20 1.76
CA LYS A 567 -27.40 -32.50 1.74
C LYS A 567 -26.30 -32.59 2.81
N MET A 568 -25.54 -31.48 3.02
CA MET A 568 -24.60 -31.37 4.13
C MET A 568 -25.31 -31.51 5.48
N ARG A 569 -26.44 -30.82 5.66
CA ARG A 569 -27.27 -30.98 6.88
C ARG A 569 -27.74 -32.41 7.08
N ALA A 570 -28.20 -33.09 6.05
CA ALA A 570 -28.62 -34.51 6.12
C ALA A 570 -27.44 -35.39 6.57
N MET A 571 -26.25 -35.15 6.07
CA MET A 571 -25.03 -35.87 6.48
C MET A 571 -24.68 -35.63 7.96
N ILE A 572 -24.78 -34.39 8.44
CA ILE A 572 -24.44 -33.99 9.82
C ILE A 572 -25.51 -34.52 10.80
N MET A 573 -26.77 -34.51 10.40
CA MET A 573 -27.90 -34.98 11.18
C MET A 573 -28.02 -36.51 11.27
N ALA A 574 -27.26 -37.24 10.43
CA ALA A 574 -27.31 -38.69 10.45
C ALA A 574 -26.82 -39.28 11.78
N GLU A 575 -27.65 -40.17 12.38
CA GLU A 575 -27.38 -40.74 13.71
C GLU A 575 -26.26 -41.79 13.68
N ASP A 576 -26.10 -42.46 12.54
CA ASP A 576 -25.11 -43.52 12.38
C ASP A 576 -24.30 -43.40 11.08
N ARG A 577 -23.27 -44.27 10.96
CA ARG A 577 -22.41 -44.37 9.80
C ARG A 577 -23.15 -44.71 8.50
N VAL A 578 -24.25 -45.48 8.58
CA VAL A 578 -25.00 -45.93 7.39
C VAL A 578 -25.73 -44.74 6.81
N GLY A 579 -26.50 -44.00 7.64
CA GLY A 579 -27.19 -42.78 7.23
C GLY A 579 -26.24 -41.71 6.69
N ARG A 580 -25.08 -41.52 7.34
CA ARG A 580 -24.04 -40.61 6.82
C ARG A 580 -23.54 -41.00 5.45
N ARG A 581 -23.26 -42.26 5.20
CA ARG A 581 -22.82 -42.73 3.87
C ARG A 581 -23.93 -42.57 2.81
N GLU A 582 -25.20 -42.68 3.17
CA GLU A 582 -26.30 -42.42 2.21
C GLU A 582 -26.32 -40.93 1.82
N ALA A 583 -26.25 -40.02 2.76
CA ALA A 583 -26.17 -38.60 2.49
C ALA A 583 -24.91 -38.19 1.67
N LEU A 584 -23.76 -38.79 2.01
CA LEU A 584 -22.50 -38.56 1.28
C LEU A 584 -22.56 -39.05 -0.17
N ARG A 585 -23.34 -40.10 -0.48
CA ARG A 585 -23.57 -40.54 -1.88
C ARG A 585 -24.25 -39.48 -2.74
N GLU A 586 -25.08 -38.64 -2.15
CA GLU A 586 -25.72 -37.52 -2.87
C GLU A 586 -24.79 -36.33 -3.11
N LEU A 587 -23.79 -36.14 -2.21
CA LEU A 587 -22.77 -35.10 -2.35
C LEU A 587 -21.64 -35.48 -3.34
N LEU A 588 -21.31 -36.77 -3.42
CA LEU A 588 -20.21 -37.28 -4.24
C LEU A 588 -20.23 -36.79 -5.70
N PRO A 589 -21.36 -36.95 -6.48
CA PRO A 589 -21.37 -36.52 -7.88
C PRO A 589 -21.20 -35.01 -8.06
N LEU A 590 -21.66 -34.23 -7.08
CA LEU A 590 -21.50 -32.75 -7.12
C LEU A 590 -20.03 -32.36 -6.94
N GLN A 591 -19.37 -32.99 -6.00
CA GLN A 591 -17.95 -32.71 -5.75
C GLN A 591 -17.05 -33.25 -6.88
N VAL A 592 -17.39 -34.37 -7.49
CA VAL A 592 -16.72 -34.87 -8.70
C VAL A 592 -16.78 -33.82 -9.82
N ALA A 593 -17.97 -33.26 -10.09
CA ALA A 593 -18.15 -32.24 -11.13
C ALA A 593 -17.30 -30.95 -10.84
N ASP A 594 -17.19 -30.54 -9.57
CA ASP A 594 -16.38 -29.39 -9.20
C ASP A 594 -14.90 -29.67 -9.48
N PHE A 595 -14.40 -30.82 -9.06
CA PHE A 595 -13.00 -31.19 -9.32
C PHE A 595 -12.71 -31.40 -10.80
N GLU A 596 -13.64 -31.98 -11.58
CA GLU A 596 -13.49 -32.08 -13.04
C GLU A 596 -13.31 -30.68 -13.65
N GLY A 597 -14.12 -29.71 -13.28
CA GLY A 597 -14.01 -28.33 -13.77
C GLY A 597 -12.68 -27.67 -13.38
N ILE A 598 -12.21 -27.87 -12.14
CA ILE A 598 -10.93 -27.34 -11.67
C ILE A 598 -9.75 -28.04 -12.41
N PHE A 599 -9.83 -29.35 -12.60
CA PHE A 599 -8.79 -30.11 -13.27
C PHE A 599 -8.70 -29.78 -14.75
N GLU A 600 -9.84 -29.56 -15.41
CA GLU A 600 -9.91 -29.05 -16.78
C GLU A 600 -9.20 -27.70 -16.91
N ALA A 601 -9.46 -26.78 -15.99
CA ALA A 601 -8.81 -25.46 -15.98
C ALA A 601 -7.30 -25.55 -15.73
N MET A 602 -6.84 -26.55 -14.95
CA MET A 602 -5.44 -26.69 -14.51
C MET A 602 -4.73 -27.88 -15.17
N ARG A 603 -5.12 -28.32 -16.36
CA ARG A 603 -4.47 -29.43 -17.08
C ARG A 603 -2.95 -29.31 -17.07
N GLY A 604 -2.25 -30.38 -16.69
CA GLY A 604 -0.80 -30.50 -16.63
C GLY A 604 -0.13 -29.74 -15.50
N LEU A 605 -0.87 -29.06 -14.61
CA LEU A 605 -0.36 -28.33 -13.47
C LEU A 605 -0.72 -29.02 -12.15
N PRO A 606 0.03 -28.81 -11.07
CA PRO A 606 -0.31 -29.38 -9.76
C PRO A 606 -1.54 -28.69 -9.16
N VAL A 607 -2.39 -29.48 -8.49
CA VAL A 607 -3.56 -28.99 -7.77
C VAL A 607 -3.54 -29.53 -6.34
N THR A 608 -3.28 -28.67 -5.37
CA THR A 608 -3.29 -28.99 -3.95
C THR A 608 -4.70 -28.83 -3.39
N ILE A 609 -5.29 -29.91 -2.92
CA ILE A 609 -6.66 -29.98 -2.42
C ILE A 609 -6.63 -30.27 -0.93
N ARG A 610 -7.12 -29.32 -0.14
CA ARG A 610 -7.29 -29.50 1.30
C ARG A 610 -8.59 -30.26 1.57
N LEU A 611 -8.50 -31.39 2.24
CA LEU A 611 -9.67 -32.13 2.68
C LEU A 611 -10.43 -31.32 3.73
N LEU A 612 -11.72 -31.63 3.95
CA LEU A 612 -12.64 -30.83 4.77
C LEU A 612 -12.03 -30.46 6.12
N ASP A 613 -11.96 -29.18 6.40
CA ASP A 613 -11.28 -28.64 7.57
C ASP A 613 -12.25 -28.13 8.66
N PRO A 614 -13.27 -27.28 8.38
CA PRO A 614 -14.05 -26.66 9.44
C PRO A 614 -14.88 -27.66 10.25
N PRO A 615 -15.25 -27.32 11.49
CA PRO A 615 -16.16 -28.10 12.30
C PRO A 615 -17.53 -28.25 11.65
N LEU A 616 -18.21 -29.36 11.88
CA LEU A 616 -19.49 -29.65 11.23
C LEU A 616 -20.61 -28.65 11.56
N HIS A 617 -20.58 -28.04 12.73
CA HIS A 617 -21.63 -27.07 13.13
C HIS A 617 -21.63 -25.81 12.27
N GLU A 618 -20.53 -25.44 11.59
CA GLU A 618 -20.49 -24.29 10.67
C GLU A 618 -21.39 -24.46 9.42
N PHE A 619 -21.81 -25.67 9.13
CA PHE A 619 -22.79 -25.96 8.04
C PHE A 619 -24.23 -26.00 8.54
N LEU A 620 -24.47 -25.73 9.82
CA LEU A 620 -25.80 -25.70 10.45
C LEU A 620 -26.17 -24.26 10.78
N PRO A 621 -27.49 -23.97 10.99
CA PRO A 621 -27.92 -22.65 11.39
C PRO A 621 -27.26 -22.19 12.69
N ASP A 622 -27.07 -20.86 12.82
CA ASP A 622 -26.57 -20.23 14.04
C ASP A 622 -27.41 -20.59 15.26
N LEU A 623 -26.75 -20.93 16.38
CA LEU A 623 -27.42 -21.42 17.56
C LEU A 623 -28.39 -20.39 18.19
N PRO A 624 -28.06 -19.10 18.38
CA PRO A 624 -28.99 -18.06 18.79
C PRO A 624 -30.19 -17.90 17.87
N GLU A 625 -30.01 -17.88 16.57
CA GLU A 625 -31.09 -17.74 15.60
C GLU A 625 -32.02 -18.96 15.60
N LEU A 626 -31.43 -20.17 15.59
CA LEU A 626 -32.20 -21.41 15.66
C LEU A 626 -33.03 -21.52 16.94
N ARG A 627 -32.50 -21.10 18.08
CA ARG A 627 -33.29 -21.03 19.32
C ARG A 627 -34.46 -20.07 19.20
N ALA A 628 -34.27 -18.90 18.62
CA ALA A 628 -35.34 -17.94 18.38
C ALA A 628 -36.41 -18.51 17.41
N GLU A 629 -35.98 -19.25 16.39
CA GLU A 629 -36.85 -19.89 15.44
C GLU A 629 -37.70 -21.02 16.09
N VAL A 630 -37.09 -21.86 16.89
CA VAL A 630 -37.77 -22.88 17.70
C VAL A 630 -38.82 -22.27 18.63
N GLU A 631 -38.45 -21.20 19.35
CA GLU A 631 -39.41 -20.52 20.25
C GLU A 631 -40.55 -19.88 19.44
N ARG A 632 -40.31 -19.30 18.29
CA ARG A 632 -41.36 -18.77 17.42
C ARG A 632 -42.29 -19.90 16.92
N ALA A 633 -41.70 -20.99 16.41
CA ALA A 633 -42.47 -22.15 15.94
C ALA A 633 -43.34 -22.78 17.05
N ARG A 634 -42.82 -22.74 18.31
CA ARG A 634 -43.58 -23.19 19.50
C ARG A 634 -44.74 -22.26 19.85
N ILE A 635 -44.54 -20.94 19.77
CA ILE A 635 -45.58 -19.95 20.06
C ILE A 635 -46.70 -19.98 19.01
N GLU A 636 -46.29 -20.12 17.73
CA GLU A 636 -47.20 -20.12 16.57
C GLU A 636 -47.80 -21.49 16.23
N GLU A 637 -47.46 -22.53 17.04
CA GLU A 637 -47.88 -23.91 16.84
C GLU A 637 -47.64 -24.46 15.41
N LEU A 638 -46.48 -24.15 14.85
CA LEU A 638 -46.07 -24.53 13.50
C LEU A 638 -45.77 -26.01 13.41
N GLY A 639 -46.17 -26.65 12.27
CA GLY A 639 -45.98 -28.10 12.07
C GLY A 639 -44.53 -28.55 11.97
N GLU A 640 -43.58 -27.65 11.76
CA GLU A 640 -42.11 -27.88 11.67
C GLU A 640 -41.39 -27.91 13.02
N LEU A 641 -42.06 -27.60 14.13
CA LEU A 641 -41.46 -27.52 15.47
C LEU A 641 -40.62 -28.74 15.83
N ALA A 642 -41.11 -29.97 15.59
CA ALA A 642 -40.39 -31.20 15.94
C ALA A 642 -39.08 -31.36 15.12
N GLU A 643 -39.02 -30.87 13.90
CA GLU A 643 -37.83 -30.90 13.06
C GLU A 643 -36.82 -29.85 13.56
N LEU A 644 -37.29 -28.64 13.84
CA LEU A 644 -36.45 -27.55 14.39
C LEU A 644 -35.87 -27.95 15.76
N GLU A 645 -36.64 -28.55 16.64
CA GLU A 645 -36.13 -29.05 17.94
C GLU A 645 -35.09 -30.16 17.76
N ARG A 646 -35.24 -31.03 16.75
CA ARG A 646 -34.24 -32.05 16.45
C ARG A 646 -32.92 -31.43 15.92
N VAL A 647 -33.03 -30.44 15.04
CA VAL A 647 -31.87 -29.69 14.55
C VAL A 647 -31.17 -28.95 15.70
N LEU A 648 -31.95 -28.26 16.53
CA LEU A 648 -31.42 -27.55 17.70
C LEU A 648 -30.67 -28.49 18.66
N ALA A 649 -31.23 -29.64 19.00
CA ALA A 649 -30.58 -30.60 19.84
C ALA A 649 -29.23 -31.09 19.25
N ARG A 650 -29.18 -31.29 17.92
CA ARG A 650 -27.95 -31.68 17.24
C ARG A 650 -26.92 -30.58 17.22
N VAL A 651 -27.35 -29.33 16.92
CA VAL A 651 -26.45 -28.16 16.97
C VAL A 651 -25.87 -28.01 18.37
N GLU A 652 -26.69 -28.08 19.43
CA GLU A 652 -26.25 -28.01 20.83
C GLU A 652 -25.26 -29.12 21.21
N GLU A 653 -25.43 -30.33 20.65
CA GLU A 653 -24.52 -31.45 20.89
C GLU A 653 -23.13 -31.22 20.28
N ILE A 654 -23.07 -30.66 19.05
CA ILE A 654 -21.79 -30.52 18.30
C ILE A 654 -21.19 -29.12 18.38
N HIS A 655 -21.92 -28.17 18.95
CA HIS A 655 -21.43 -26.79 19.11
C HIS A 655 -20.23 -26.76 20.06
N GLU A 656 -19.14 -26.17 19.61
CA GLU A 656 -17.91 -26.04 20.35
C GLU A 656 -17.71 -24.60 20.81
N GLY A 657 -17.25 -24.42 22.04
CA GLY A 657 -16.94 -23.09 22.60
C GLY A 657 -15.74 -22.39 21.94
N ASN A 658 -14.86 -23.17 21.29
CA ASN A 658 -13.75 -22.66 20.49
C ASN A 658 -13.55 -23.56 19.25
N PRO A 659 -14.26 -23.29 18.15
CA PRO A 659 -14.22 -24.08 16.94
C PRO A 659 -12.82 -24.23 16.33
N MET A 660 -11.99 -23.21 16.47
CA MET A 660 -10.64 -23.20 15.92
C MET A 660 -9.75 -24.31 16.54
N LEU A 661 -9.96 -24.65 17.80
CA LEU A 661 -9.20 -25.66 18.53
C LEU A 661 -9.95 -26.99 18.73
N GLY A 662 -11.12 -27.15 18.13
CA GLY A 662 -12.03 -28.25 18.32
C GLY A 662 -11.90 -29.44 17.35
N THR A 663 -13.05 -30.02 17.02
CA THR A 663 -13.17 -31.21 16.15
C THR A 663 -13.25 -30.78 14.68
N ARG A 664 -12.12 -30.56 14.10
CA ARG A 664 -11.94 -30.15 12.69
C ARG A 664 -10.74 -30.88 12.06
N GLY A 665 -10.62 -30.77 10.74
CA GLY A 665 -9.47 -31.29 9.99
C GLY A 665 -9.23 -32.78 10.17
N CYS A 666 -8.00 -33.20 10.41
CA CYS A 666 -7.64 -34.60 10.60
C CYS A 666 -8.37 -35.27 11.78
N ARG A 667 -8.77 -34.50 12.81
CA ARG A 667 -9.55 -35.02 13.95
C ARG A 667 -10.95 -35.44 13.50
N LEU A 668 -11.58 -34.66 12.62
CA LEU A 668 -12.85 -35.02 11.99
C LEU A 668 -12.72 -36.30 11.15
N ALA A 669 -11.64 -36.41 10.38
CA ALA A 669 -11.36 -37.59 9.56
C ALA A 669 -11.21 -38.90 10.39
N ILE A 670 -10.62 -38.77 11.59
CA ILE A 670 -10.44 -39.92 12.49
C ILE A 670 -11.76 -40.36 13.12
N LEU A 671 -12.62 -39.40 13.46
CA LEU A 671 -13.92 -39.67 14.06
C LEU A 671 -14.96 -40.15 13.02
N TYR A 672 -14.96 -39.54 11.83
CA TYR A 672 -15.92 -39.78 10.74
C TYR A 672 -15.20 -40.04 9.41
N PRO A 673 -14.44 -41.14 9.30
CA PRO A 673 -13.57 -41.42 8.15
C PRO A 673 -14.33 -41.49 6.81
N GLU A 674 -15.63 -41.80 6.81
CA GLU A 674 -16.46 -41.85 5.61
C GLU A 674 -16.56 -40.52 4.89
N ILE A 675 -16.40 -39.38 5.55
CA ILE A 675 -16.38 -38.04 4.94
C ILE A 675 -15.15 -37.93 4.03
N TYR A 676 -13.96 -38.24 4.55
CA TYR A 676 -12.74 -38.20 3.77
C TYR A 676 -12.66 -39.30 2.72
N GLU A 677 -13.23 -40.49 3.01
CA GLU A 677 -13.38 -41.55 1.99
C GLU A 677 -14.11 -41.01 0.75
N MET A 678 -15.25 -40.33 0.94
CA MET A 678 -16.03 -39.72 -0.14
C MET A 678 -15.27 -38.64 -0.89
N GLN A 679 -14.57 -37.72 -0.19
CA GLN A 679 -13.80 -36.64 -0.82
C GLN A 679 -12.65 -37.19 -1.67
N VAL A 680 -11.90 -38.16 -1.16
CA VAL A 680 -10.82 -38.83 -1.91
C VAL A 680 -11.38 -39.55 -3.13
N GLU A 681 -12.53 -40.23 -2.99
CA GLU A 681 -13.20 -40.88 -4.12
C GLU A 681 -13.61 -39.85 -5.19
N ALA A 682 -14.09 -38.65 -4.77
CA ALA A 682 -14.43 -37.57 -5.70
C ALA A 682 -13.21 -37.07 -6.48
N ILE A 683 -12.09 -36.81 -5.78
CA ILE A 683 -10.81 -36.37 -6.39
C ILE A 683 -10.33 -37.39 -7.41
N VAL A 684 -10.32 -38.67 -7.03
CA VAL A 684 -9.83 -39.77 -7.87
C VAL A 684 -10.70 -39.95 -9.12
N ARG A 685 -12.03 -39.93 -8.98
CA ARG A 685 -12.93 -40.02 -10.10
C ARG A 685 -12.78 -38.88 -11.08
N ALA A 686 -12.67 -37.67 -10.59
CA ALA A 686 -12.44 -36.49 -11.41
C ALA A 686 -11.08 -36.57 -12.14
N ALA A 687 -10.02 -37.02 -11.47
CA ALA A 687 -8.70 -37.19 -12.10
C ALA A 687 -8.71 -38.26 -13.21
N LEU A 688 -9.52 -39.28 -13.09
CA LEU A 688 -9.70 -40.32 -14.12
C LEU A 688 -10.60 -39.89 -15.28
N ALA A 689 -11.45 -38.89 -15.10
CA ALA A 689 -12.39 -38.39 -16.11
C ALA A 689 -11.79 -37.33 -17.05
N VAL A 690 -10.73 -36.66 -16.65
CA VAL A 690 -10.10 -35.54 -17.41
C VAL A 690 -8.95 -36.07 -18.25
N ASP A 691 -8.90 -35.66 -19.52
CA ASP A 691 -7.73 -35.91 -20.41
C ASP A 691 -6.54 -35.06 -19.94
N GLU A 692 -5.36 -35.65 -19.83
CA GLU A 692 -4.16 -34.99 -19.28
C GLU A 692 -4.40 -34.41 -17.88
N PRO A 693 -4.79 -35.26 -16.88
CA PRO A 693 -5.15 -34.77 -15.56
C PRO A 693 -4.00 -33.97 -14.93
N PRO A 694 -4.32 -32.97 -14.10
CA PRO A 694 -3.33 -32.35 -13.27
C PRO A 694 -2.75 -33.39 -12.28
N HIS A 695 -1.68 -33.06 -11.60
CA HIS A 695 -1.16 -33.88 -10.52
C HIS A 695 -1.87 -33.49 -9.20
N PRO A 696 -2.85 -34.27 -8.70
CA PRO A 696 -3.51 -33.98 -7.42
C PRO A 696 -2.53 -34.10 -6.25
N GLU A 697 -2.51 -33.08 -5.41
CA GLU A 697 -1.76 -33.03 -4.17
C GLU A 697 -2.77 -33.00 -3.02
N ILE A 698 -3.03 -34.15 -2.39
CA ILE A 698 -4.05 -34.29 -1.33
C ILE A 698 -3.44 -33.82 -0.02
N MET A 699 -4.00 -32.75 0.55
CA MET A 699 -3.50 -32.09 1.73
C MET A 699 -4.39 -32.34 2.95
N ILE A 700 -3.77 -32.88 4.00
CA ILE A 700 -4.43 -33.19 5.28
C ILE A 700 -4.26 -31.99 6.21
N PRO A 701 -5.36 -31.33 6.64
CA PRO A 701 -5.32 -30.16 7.51
C PRO A 701 -5.12 -30.52 9.00
N LEU A 702 -4.65 -29.56 9.79
CA LEU A 702 -4.63 -29.54 11.25
C LEU A 702 -3.84 -30.69 11.93
N VAL A 703 -2.84 -31.23 11.27
CA VAL A 703 -2.01 -32.28 11.82
C VAL A 703 -1.14 -31.77 12.97
N ALA A 704 -1.29 -32.34 14.13
CA ALA A 704 -0.47 -32.08 15.32
C ALA A 704 0.50 -33.23 15.66
N TYR A 705 0.09 -34.46 15.39
CA TYR A 705 0.86 -35.68 15.68
C TYR A 705 1.13 -36.45 14.39
N GLU A 706 2.34 -37.03 14.27
CA GLU A 706 2.72 -37.84 13.12
C GLU A 706 1.75 -38.99 12.85
N HIS A 707 1.18 -39.58 13.89
CA HIS A 707 0.26 -40.72 13.78
C HIS A 707 -1.11 -40.34 13.24
N GLU A 708 -1.57 -39.07 13.44
CA GLU A 708 -2.78 -38.55 12.78
C GLU A 708 -2.60 -38.59 11.26
N LEU A 709 -1.45 -38.09 10.78
CA LEU A 709 -1.12 -38.09 9.36
C LEU A 709 -1.01 -39.51 8.80
N GLU A 710 -0.35 -40.42 9.53
CA GLU A 710 -0.20 -41.82 9.12
C GLU A 710 -1.57 -42.49 8.93
N ILE A 711 -2.53 -42.32 9.87
CA ILE A 711 -3.86 -42.89 9.80
C ILE A 711 -4.62 -42.34 8.57
N VAL A 712 -4.65 -41.03 8.42
CA VAL A 712 -5.43 -40.39 7.34
C VAL A 712 -4.77 -40.65 5.98
N ARG A 713 -3.43 -40.65 5.89
CA ARG A 713 -2.71 -41.06 4.66
C ARG A 713 -3.05 -42.50 4.25
N ALA A 714 -3.09 -43.43 5.21
CA ALA A 714 -3.49 -44.81 4.93
C ALA A 714 -4.91 -44.93 4.35
N LEU A 715 -5.84 -44.09 4.83
CA LEU A 715 -7.18 -43.99 4.28
C LEU A 715 -7.14 -43.48 2.82
N VAL A 716 -6.43 -42.37 2.55
CA VAL A 716 -6.28 -41.79 1.20
C VAL A 716 -5.70 -42.84 0.23
N VAL A 717 -4.59 -43.48 0.61
CA VAL A 717 -3.92 -44.48 -0.24
C VAL A 717 -4.82 -45.67 -0.51
N ARG A 718 -5.57 -46.14 0.48
CA ARG A 718 -6.53 -47.25 0.30
C ARG A 718 -7.60 -46.90 -0.73
N VAL A 719 -8.30 -45.75 -0.56
CA VAL A 719 -9.35 -45.34 -1.46
C VAL A 719 -8.84 -45.11 -2.87
N ALA A 720 -7.70 -44.42 -3.04
CA ALA A 720 -7.10 -44.18 -4.35
C ALA A 720 -6.71 -45.54 -5.03
N SER A 721 -6.14 -46.47 -4.27
CA SER A 721 -5.75 -47.78 -4.80
C SER A 721 -6.96 -48.64 -5.24
N GLU A 722 -8.13 -48.54 -4.58
CA GLU A 722 -9.36 -49.20 -4.97
C GLU A 722 -9.84 -48.74 -6.37
N HIS A 723 -9.40 -47.53 -6.79
CA HIS A 723 -9.67 -46.95 -8.13
C HIS A 723 -8.50 -47.11 -9.13
N GLY A 724 -7.43 -47.78 -8.73
CA GLY A 724 -6.28 -48.10 -9.58
C GLY A 724 -5.23 -46.99 -9.69
N LEU A 725 -5.26 -45.95 -8.86
CA LEU A 725 -4.21 -44.92 -8.80
C LEU A 725 -3.10 -45.32 -7.83
N ALA A 726 -1.85 -45.00 -8.19
CA ALA A 726 -0.66 -45.28 -7.41
C ALA A 726 -0.08 -43.96 -6.83
N GLU A 727 0.14 -44.02 -5.52
CA GLU A 727 0.77 -42.91 -4.80
C GLU A 727 2.13 -42.53 -5.40
N ARG A 728 2.49 -41.23 -5.38
CA ARG A 728 3.70 -40.61 -5.92
C ARG A 728 3.86 -40.68 -7.45
N ARG A 729 3.08 -41.51 -8.12
CA ARG A 729 3.01 -41.55 -9.58
C ARG A 729 1.86 -40.70 -10.09
N ASP A 730 0.63 -40.95 -9.58
CA ASP A 730 -0.60 -40.35 -10.05
C ASP A 730 -1.08 -39.20 -9.13
N TYR A 731 -0.72 -39.22 -7.87
CA TYR A 731 -1.00 -38.21 -6.85
C TYR A 731 0.04 -38.23 -5.73
N THR A 732 0.09 -37.17 -4.92
CA THR A 732 0.89 -37.08 -3.70
C THR A 732 0.03 -36.75 -2.48
N VAL A 733 0.51 -37.13 -1.29
CA VAL A 733 -0.14 -36.85 0.00
C VAL A 733 0.78 -36.02 0.88
N GLY A 734 0.30 -34.88 1.33
CA GLY A 734 1.03 -34.01 2.25
C GLY A 734 0.12 -33.44 3.32
N THR A 735 0.64 -32.47 4.04
CA THR A 735 -0.09 -31.87 5.14
C THR A 735 0.06 -30.36 5.20
N MET A 736 -0.94 -29.70 5.78
CA MET A 736 -0.83 -28.32 6.20
C MET A 736 -0.08 -28.24 7.54
N ILE A 737 0.95 -27.39 7.60
CA ILE A 737 1.68 -27.04 8.81
C ILE A 737 1.11 -25.72 9.31
N GLU A 738 0.24 -25.78 10.29
CA GLU A 738 -0.54 -24.63 10.78
C GLU A 738 -0.67 -24.57 12.30
N LEU A 739 0.00 -25.49 12.99
CA LEU A 739 0.09 -25.50 14.44
C LEU A 739 1.55 -25.36 14.88
N PRO A 740 1.87 -24.58 15.92
CA PRO A 740 3.24 -24.47 16.44
C PRO A 740 3.88 -25.82 16.76
N ARG A 741 3.11 -26.76 17.33
CA ARG A 741 3.61 -28.11 17.60
C ARG A 741 4.07 -28.82 16.33
N ALA A 742 3.33 -28.68 15.24
CA ALA A 742 3.71 -29.33 13.96
C ALA A 742 5.06 -28.81 13.45
N CYS A 743 5.34 -27.49 13.63
CA CYS A 743 6.65 -26.92 13.29
C CYS A 743 7.78 -27.53 14.12
N PHE A 744 7.58 -27.77 15.43
CA PHE A 744 8.59 -28.35 16.31
C PHE A 744 8.88 -29.83 16.02
N VAL A 745 7.92 -30.58 15.51
CA VAL A 745 8.06 -32.02 15.21
C VAL A 745 8.00 -32.33 13.70
N ALA A 746 8.32 -31.35 12.89
CA ALA A 746 8.22 -31.44 11.43
C ALA A 746 9.10 -32.57 10.86
N ASP A 747 10.20 -32.95 11.53
CA ASP A 747 11.03 -34.11 11.18
C ASP A 747 10.27 -35.44 11.23
N ARG A 748 9.36 -35.59 12.20
CA ARG A 748 8.54 -36.80 12.35
C ARG A 748 7.41 -36.82 11.34
N ILE A 749 6.73 -35.65 11.16
CA ILE A 749 5.62 -35.51 10.22
C ILE A 749 6.10 -35.70 8.77
N ALA A 750 7.29 -35.18 8.42
CA ALA A 750 7.90 -35.31 7.09
C ALA A 750 8.11 -36.75 6.63
N ARG A 751 8.22 -37.72 7.54
CA ARG A 751 8.35 -39.15 7.18
C ARG A 751 7.05 -39.69 6.52
N HIS A 752 5.94 -39.06 6.78
CA HIS A 752 4.62 -39.42 6.28
C HIS A 752 4.04 -38.42 5.26
N ALA A 753 4.82 -37.43 4.81
CA ALA A 753 4.37 -36.40 3.89
C ALA A 753 5.28 -36.28 2.65
N ASP A 754 4.69 -36.07 1.49
CA ASP A 754 5.41 -35.79 0.26
C ASP A 754 5.60 -34.25 0.07
N PHE A 755 4.79 -33.47 0.76
CA PHE A 755 4.90 -31.99 0.79
C PHE A 755 4.35 -31.41 2.10
N PHE A 756 4.83 -30.19 2.42
CA PHE A 756 4.26 -29.33 3.43
C PHE A 756 3.72 -28.06 2.78
N SER A 757 2.56 -27.60 3.22
CA SER A 757 2.04 -26.27 2.95
C SER A 757 1.82 -25.54 4.27
N PHE A 758 2.49 -24.42 4.47
CA PHE A 758 2.31 -23.63 5.69
C PHE A 758 0.99 -22.87 5.64
N GLY A 759 0.05 -23.20 6.54
CA GLY A 759 -1.20 -22.50 6.75
C GLY A 759 -0.99 -21.34 7.72
N THR A 760 -0.42 -20.24 7.22
CA THR A 760 0.03 -19.13 8.07
C THR A 760 -1.11 -18.36 8.73
N ASN A 761 -2.36 -18.49 8.28
CA ASN A 761 -3.50 -17.89 8.95
C ASN A 761 -3.69 -18.53 10.36
N ASP A 762 -3.87 -19.86 10.42
CA ASP A 762 -4.03 -20.58 11.69
C ASP A 762 -2.73 -20.60 12.51
N LEU A 763 -1.58 -20.72 11.85
CA LEU A 763 -0.29 -20.68 12.53
C LEU A 763 -0.06 -19.33 13.24
N THR A 764 -0.44 -18.22 12.63
CA THR A 764 -0.36 -16.89 13.26
C THR A 764 -1.27 -16.81 14.46
N GLN A 765 -2.55 -17.19 14.33
CA GLN A 765 -3.51 -17.18 15.43
C GLN A 765 -3.04 -18.02 16.62
N THR A 766 -2.59 -19.23 16.35
CA THR A 766 -2.17 -20.18 17.40
C THR A 766 -0.82 -19.82 18.02
N ALA A 767 0.11 -19.26 17.27
CA ALA A 767 1.43 -18.88 17.77
C ALA A 767 1.39 -17.61 18.62
N ILE A 768 0.60 -16.63 18.21
CA ILE A 768 0.46 -15.35 18.95
C ILE A 768 -0.62 -15.45 20.04
N GLY A 769 -1.57 -16.40 19.92
CA GLY A 769 -2.69 -16.55 20.84
C GLY A 769 -3.78 -15.51 20.62
N LEU A 770 -4.00 -15.12 19.37
CA LEU A 770 -5.00 -14.14 18.97
C LEU A 770 -6.03 -14.78 18.04
N SER A 771 -7.31 -14.53 18.33
CA SER A 771 -8.38 -14.78 17.36
C SER A 771 -8.47 -13.60 16.41
N ARG A 772 -8.30 -13.82 15.12
CA ARG A 772 -8.30 -12.78 14.09
C ARG A 772 -9.55 -11.93 14.15
N ASP A 773 -10.71 -12.58 14.11
CA ASP A 773 -12.01 -11.91 14.08
C ASP A 773 -12.30 -11.06 15.33
N ASP A 774 -11.74 -11.47 16.47
CA ASP A 774 -11.93 -10.75 17.72
C ASP A 774 -11.01 -9.55 17.89
N VAL A 775 -9.80 -9.56 17.31
CA VAL A 775 -8.78 -8.57 17.67
C VAL A 775 -8.61 -7.46 16.64
N GLU A 776 -8.86 -7.74 15.36
CA GLU A 776 -8.57 -6.81 14.26
C GLU A 776 -9.37 -5.51 14.34
N SER A 777 -10.63 -5.58 14.76
CA SER A 777 -11.49 -4.40 14.95
C SER A 777 -11.38 -3.77 16.33
N LYS A 778 -10.83 -4.47 17.34
CA LYS A 778 -10.83 -4.03 18.74
C LYS A 778 -9.53 -3.32 19.12
N PHE A 779 -8.43 -4.06 19.30
CA PHE A 779 -7.20 -3.49 19.83
C PHE A 779 -6.03 -3.41 18.82
N MET A 780 -6.12 -4.10 17.70
CA MET A 780 -5.05 -4.10 16.69
C MET A 780 -4.72 -2.68 16.18
N PRO A 781 -5.71 -1.81 15.91
CA PRO A 781 -5.44 -0.41 15.54
C PRO A 781 -4.60 0.31 16.60
N THR A 782 -4.94 0.16 17.89
CA THR A 782 -4.16 0.76 18.99
C THR A 782 -2.74 0.22 19.05
N TYR A 783 -2.54 -1.09 18.83
CA TYR A 783 -1.20 -1.69 18.81
C TYR A 783 -0.31 -1.12 17.70
N ILE A 784 -0.91 -0.82 16.54
CA ILE A 784 -0.21 -0.18 15.42
C ILE A 784 0.06 1.30 15.72
N GLU A 785 -0.93 2.03 16.26
CA GLU A 785 -0.79 3.44 16.65
C GLU A 785 0.29 3.64 17.74
N ASP A 786 0.28 2.77 18.75
CA ASP A 786 1.27 2.79 19.85
C ASP A 786 2.63 2.16 19.47
N LYS A 787 2.79 1.71 18.22
CA LYS A 787 4.02 1.05 17.72
C LYS A 787 4.45 -0.18 18.52
N ILE A 788 3.51 -0.90 19.10
CA ILE A 788 3.76 -2.23 19.69
C ILE A 788 4.07 -3.21 18.57
N ILE A 789 3.42 -3.04 17.42
CA ILE A 789 3.69 -3.72 16.16
C ILE A 789 3.66 -2.70 15.02
N ASP A 790 4.46 -2.91 13.99
CA ASP A 790 4.51 -2.01 12.84
C ASP A 790 3.34 -2.21 11.87
N ARG A 791 2.87 -3.46 11.71
CA ARG A 791 1.79 -3.88 10.80
C ARG A 791 1.02 -5.04 11.39
N SER A 792 -0.20 -5.27 10.93
CA SER A 792 -0.97 -6.46 11.32
C SER A 792 -0.22 -7.76 10.96
N PRO A 793 -0.04 -8.68 11.93
CA PRO A 793 0.60 -9.98 11.67
C PRO A 793 -0.25 -10.88 10.78
N PHE A 794 -1.46 -10.48 10.41
CA PHE A 794 -2.34 -11.16 9.47
C PHE A 794 -2.19 -10.64 8.02
N GLU A 795 -1.60 -9.46 7.83
CA GLU A 795 -1.27 -8.91 6.50
C GLU A 795 0.16 -9.28 6.07
N THR A 796 1.13 -9.01 6.94
CA THR A 796 2.55 -9.33 6.72
C THR A 796 3.01 -10.27 7.81
N ILE A 797 3.76 -11.32 7.45
CA ILE A 797 4.20 -12.33 8.40
C ILE A 797 5.04 -11.73 9.54
N ASP A 798 4.70 -12.08 10.77
CA ASP A 798 5.53 -11.80 11.95
C ASP A 798 6.86 -12.58 11.85
N LYS A 799 7.89 -11.95 11.28
CA LYS A 799 9.18 -12.58 10.98
C LYS A 799 9.88 -13.15 12.22
N PRO A 800 9.91 -12.46 13.39
CA PRO A 800 10.60 -12.97 14.58
C PRO A 800 9.88 -14.15 15.27
N GLY A 801 8.56 -14.22 15.25
CA GLY A 801 7.76 -15.27 15.88
C GLY A 801 7.30 -16.33 14.90
N VAL A 802 6.23 -16.04 14.15
CA VAL A 802 5.61 -16.98 13.20
C VAL A 802 6.60 -17.37 12.10
N GLY A 803 7.36 -16.41 11.59
CA GLY A 803 8.39 -16.65 10.57
C GLY A 803 9.48 -17.59 11.07
N TRP A 804 9.87 -17.51 12.34
CA TRP A 804 10.80 -18.46 12.93
C TRP A 804 10.23 -19.89 12.93
N LEU A 805 8.96 -20.08 13.26
CA LEU A 805 8.28 -21.38 13.20
C LEU A 805 8.26 -21.93 11.76
N VAL A 806 7.98 -21.11 10.76
CA VAL A 806 8.04 -21.50 9.34
C VAL A 806 9.45 -21.95 8.96
N ARG A 807 10.49 -21.19 9.29
CA ARG A 807 11.89 -21.57 9.03
C ARG A 807 12.26 -22.87 9.72
N LEU A 808 11.88 -23.04 10.98
CA LEU A 808 12.14 -24.25 11.75
C LEU A 808 11.49 -25.47 11.09
N GLY A 809 10.18 -25.38 10.79
CA GLY A 809 9.43 -26.45 10.14
C GLY A 809 9.97 -26.83 8.77
N ALA A 810 10.36 -25.83 7.98
CA ALA A 810 10.97 -26.02 6.67
C ALA A 810 12.33 -26.72 6.77
N TRP A 811 13.19 -26.24 7.66
CA TRP A 811 14.53 -26.79 7.83
C TRP A 811 14.50 -28.21 8.37
N VAL A 812 13.84 -28.47 9.51
CA VAL A 812 13.84 -29.84 10.10
C VAL A 812 13.03 -30.82 9.25
N GLY A 813 12.00 -30.36 8.53
CA GLY A 813 11.28 -31.21 7.59
C GLY A 813 12.16 -31.69 6.43
N ARG A 814 12.96 -30.80 5.82
CA ARG A 814 13.90 -31.14 4.76
C ARG A 814 15.09 -31.96 5.23
N GLU A 815 15.59 -31.77 6.44
CA GLU A 815 16.61 -32.61 7.02
C GLU A 815 16.13 -34.08 7.12
N ALA A 816 14.88 -34.29 7.53
CA ALA A 816 14.27 -35.60 7.62
C ALA A 816 13.85 -36.19 6.25
N HIS A 817 13.44 -35.37 5.31
CA HIS A 817 13.00 -35.75 3.96
C HIS A 817 13.56 -34.76 2.93
N PRO A 818 14.75 -34.99 2.35
CA PRO A 818 15.40 -34.06 1.43
C PRO A 818 14.59 -33.72 0.18
N GLY A 819 13.67 -34.59 -0.27
CA GLY A 819 12.75 -34.39 -1.38
C GLY A 819 11.45 -33.69 -1.03
N LEU A 820 11.28 -33.25 0.24
CA LEU A 820 10.07 -32.59 0.71
C LEU A 820 9.81 -31.28 -0.01
N LYS A 821 8.68 -31.18 -0.71
CA LYS A 821 8.22 -29.92 -1.32
C LYS A 821 7.63 -29.01 -0.25
N LEU A 822 8.01 -27.74 -0.26
CA LEU A 822 7.58 -26.75 0.73
C LEU A 822 6.85 -25.59 0.06
N GLY A 823 5.67 -25.29 0.54
CA GLY A 823 4.89 -24.14 0.08
C GLY A 823 4.17 -23.42 1.20
N ILE A 824 3.53 -22.33 0.83
CA ILE A 824 2.63 -21.57 1.71
C ILE A 824 1.32 -21.32 1.00
N CYS A 825 0.22 -21.37 1.73
CA CYS A 825 -1.12 -21.11 1.21
C CYS A 825 -1.94 -20.11 2.04
N GLY A 826 -1.38 -19.58 3.13
CA GLY A 826 -1.97 -18.46 3.87
C GLY A 826 -1.97 -17.15 3.05
N GLU A 827 -2.68 -16.14 3.51
CA GLU A 827 -2.80 -14.85 2.80
C GLU A 827 -1.47 -14.12 2.61
N HIS A 828 -0.51 -14.36 3.49
CA HIS A 828 0.87 -13.88 3.38
C HIS A 828 1.56 -14.28 2.06
N GLY A 829 1.07 -15.30 1.36
CA GLY A 829 1.58 -15.71 0.05
C GLY A 829 1.37 -14.69 -1.07
N GLY A 830 0.54 -13.67 -0.85
CA GLY A 830 0.31 -12.54 -1.76
C GLY A 830 0.96 -11.22 -1.32
N ASP A 831 1.62 -11.18 -0.16
CA ASP A 831 2.30 -10.00 0.35
C ASP A 831 3.78 -9.96 -0.06
N PRO A 832 4.28 -8.90 -0.74
CA PRO A 832 5.65 -8.83 -1.23
C PRO A 832 6.72 -9.03 -0.14
N ASP A 833 6.56 -8.44 1.04
CA ASP A 833 7.51 -8.55 2.16
C ASP A 833 7.57 -9.97 2.74
N SER A 834 6.42 -10.64 2.76
CA SER A 834 6.31 -12.04 3.20
C SER A 834 6.86 -13.00 2.14
N ILE A 835 6.66 -12.73 0.85
CA ILE A 835 7.22 -13.51 -0.26
C ILE A 835 8.75 -13.51 -0.21
N ALA A 836 9.36 -12.34 0.00
CA ALA A 836 10.82 -12.24 0.17
C ALA A 836 11.32 -13.08 1.36
N PHE A 837 10.56 -13.09 2.46
CA PHE A 837 10.86 -13.93 3.62
C PHE A 837 10.76 -15.43 3.29
N PHE A 838 9.71 -15.86 2.58
CA PHE A 838 9.52 -17.28 2.22
C PHE A 838 10.57 -17.77 1.24
N ASP A 839 11.00 -16.92 0.31
CA ASP A 839 12.12 -17.21 -0.57
C ASP A 839 13.41 -17.44 0.22
N ALA A 840 13.73 -16.54 1.14
CA ALA A 840 14.90 -16.67 2.03
C ALA A 840 14.79 -17.87 3.00
N ALA A 841 13.57 -18.29 3.38
CA ALA A 841 13.33 -19.49 4.16
C ALA A 841 13.45 -20.78 3.34
N GLY A 842 13.63 -20.68 2.02
CA GLY A 842 13.87 -21.81 1.14
C GLY A 842 12.61 -22.56 0.72
N LEU A 843 11.43 -21.94 0.73
CA LEU A 843 10.20 -22.53 0.20
C LEU A 843 10.30 -22.69 -1.34
N ASP A 844 9.52 -23.60 -1.90
CA ASP A 844 9.49 -23.89 -3.35
C ASP A 844 8.41 -23.09 -4.06
N TYR A 845 7.30 -22.79 -3.38
CA TYR A 845 6.22 -22.00 -3.94
C TYR A 845 5.49 -21.17 -2.89
N VAL A 846 4.87 -20.09 -3.38
CA VAL A 846 3.86 -19.32 -2.66
C VAL A 846 2.51 -19.48 -3.35
N SER A 847 1.41 -19.38 -2.60
CA SER A 847 0.05 -19.46 -3.13
C SER A 847 -0.79 -18.29 -2.61
N CYS A 848 -1.49 -17.63 -3.50
CA CYS A 848 -2.28 -16.43 -3.20
C CYS A 848 -3.59 -16.41 -4.01
N SER A 849 -4.46 -15.45 -3.71
CA SER A 849 -5.67 -15.23 -4.50
C SER A 849 -5.32 -14.91 -5.97
N PRO A 850 -6.20 -15.22 -6.95
CA PRO A 850 -5.90 -15.06 -8.37
C PRO A 850 -5.38 -13.69 -8.77
N LEU A 851 -5.97 -12.61 -8.26
CA LEU A 851 -5.57 -11.24 -8.58
C LEU A 851 -4.19 -10.85 -7.99
N ARG A 852 -3.71 -11.57 -6.99
CA ARG A 852 -2.37 -11.35 -6.39
C ARG A 852 -1.24 -12.05 -7.17
N ILE A 853 -1.54 -12.92 -8.12
CA ILE A 853 -0.54 -13.67 -8.88
C ILE A 853 0.48 -12.78 -9.60
N PRO A 854 0.09 -11.73 -10.35
CA PRO A 854 1.04 -10.85 -11.01
C PRO A 854 2.00 -10.17 -10.01
N ILE A 855 1.46 -9.72 -8.87
CA ILE A 855 2.23 -9.11 -7.79
C ILE A 855 3.24 -10.10 -7.22
N ALA A 856 2.79 -11.33 -6.92
CA ALA A 856 3.63 -12.38 -6.35
C ALA A 856 4.75 -12.81 -7.31
N ARG A 857 4.51 -12.83 -8.65
CA ARG A 857 5.52 -13.11 -9.67
C ARG A 857 6.64 -12.05 -9.64
N ILE A 858 6.27 -10.77 -9.56
CA ILE A 858 7.24 -9.66 -9.50
C ILE A 858 7.98 -9.67 -8.16
N ALA A 859 7.29 -9.82 -7.04
CA ALA A 859 7.90 -9.87 -5.71
C ALA A 859 8.90 -11.05 -5.58
N ALA A 860 8.55 -12.22 -6.11
CA ALA A 860 9.45 -13.37 -6.16
C ALA A 860 10.71 -13.12 -7.01
N ALA A 861 10.58 -12.41 -8.14
CA ALA A 861 11.71 -12.01 -8.94
C ALA A 861 12.60 -10.98 -8.24
N GLN A 862 12.00 -9.99 -7.58
CA GLN A 862 12.72 -8.99 -6.79
C GLN A 862 13.52 -9.64 -5.65
N SER A 863 12.92 -10.63 -4.95
CA SER A 863 13.63 -11.40 -3.94
C SER A 863 14.85 -12.12 -4.51
N ALA A 864 14.71 -12.78 -5.65
CA ALA A 864 15.80 -13.47 -6.32
C ALA A 864 16.91 -12.51 -6.80
N ILE A 865 16.54 -11.31 -7.26
CA ILE A 865 17.48 -10.25 -7.64
C ILE A 865 18.25 -9.75 -6.41
N ALA A 866 17.58 -9.50 -5.30
CA ALA A 866 18.21 -9.04 -4.06
C ALA A 866 19.17 -10.06 -3.45
N ALA A 867 18.95 -11.35 -3.68
CA ALA A 867 19.80 -12.45 -3.21
C ALA A 867 21.00 -12.74 -4.14
N SER A 868 21.04 -12.21 -5.37
CA SER A 868 22.08 -12.42 -6.39
C SER A 868 23.18 -11.37 -6.35
#